data_8f9c42682a717ddb98d81ecc97762128
#
_entry.id   8f9c42682a717ddb98d81ecc97762128
#
_cell.length_a   1.000
_cell.length_b   1.000
_cell.length_c   1.000
_cell.angle_alpha   90.00
_cell.angle_beta   90.00
_cell.angle_gamma   90.00
#
_symmetry.space_group_name_H-M   'P 1'
#
loop_
_entity.id
_entity.type
_entity.pdbx_description
1 polymer ?
#
loop_
_entity_poly.entity_id
_entity_poly.type
_entity_poly.pdbx_seq_one_letter_code
_entity_poly.pdbx_strand_id
1 'polypeptide(L)'
;MPSALKRFVFSLLTALFAAVCTIAFYRLFHYAPFGSNSLASADANIQYLDFYAYLKDCMTGDNSLWYSFSSSLGQSNIALFAYYLASPVNLLLLFIEKTQIESFFDIAVAIKLGLAAGTASWFLQTRFRGRLARHYTFMLSLAYAWMNYSFLQASNLMWLDGVYILPLILLGVWYCLEEGRIFLLSLSVGISILFNWYTAGISCLFAIMWFVFEAALLLDEGIIRFRQAAARLFLYIWSMGIGVLIGSVLFLPTVLLFFGGSGAVGSGDQQLFLSQFYANLFTAVEGYTLGAASDQGRISLYCGSMAIIGAVCFFISRRTTVRRRLIAGLMSLSFFLCCYYRPLSSVFSLFKRADSYWYRYAYTGTFLLIFLAAVFFARSGQTEEDEEDTGVLVLKAGWGFGFFLMLCNFIENKQNYKMLYFTMLLAIACSMFLYLYFKNRERKAVSFIAMALCLLLTVAELSFDAKVVMFNMQSTMAGDYPGYVEAQTAQIRDVKAYDDGLYRISQTRCRSINNYNTMSEYNESMAYNYWSAASYSSTRDLMNLEFMDRIGYRNEENCMSIVNTSVLPSDALLGIRYVLSADPIPGLQEISGLERRNGKSVYENPYALPMAFVYDGAGVNPEYEGNSFEYINALYSGLAGHEVRLFSPVEAEMKREDDYTISWEVHDIPEGQYLYGCLPWKSSVSGLLHVNYVYQTEYAGWLSPSLFSIPYEEGNTARVWLEAVYDAKDELVRSVRDVSLEDAVTFLTEEEMAAGERSNTGIYVKTARIMDEMEGHFYALDPEALQAVTEELRAREADKYSIENGHVSCVTEGKEGQSLYLAVPRNKGWVITRNGQVIEAETVGDWLVSVPLTDGTNEISMRYTMPVFRMGCLLSLAGLVLLLFSSVILHIIHRKKADKDAE
;
A
#
# COMPACT_ATOMS: atom_id res chain seq x y z
N MET A 1 31.79 -25.54 -19.74
CA MET A 1 30.60 -25.18 -18.95
C MET A 1 29.35 -25.38 -19.81
N PRO A 2 28.31 -26.09 -19.35
CA PRO A 2 27.07 -26.22 -20.08
C PRO A 2 26.47 -24.84 -20.40
N SER A 3 25.78 -24.70 -21.53
CA SER A 3 25.25 -23.42 -22.00
C SER A 3 24.27 -22.77 -21.01
N ALA A 4 23.52 -23.57 -20.29
CA ALA A 4 22.59 -23.14 -19.24
C ALA A 4 23.34 -22.51 -18.04
N LEU A 5 24.45 -23.12 -17.60
CA LEU A 5 25.25 -22.59 -16.50
C LEU A 5 25.89 -21.23 -16.86
N LYS A 6 26.35 -21.08 -18.12
CA LYS A 6 26.89 -19.78 -18.59
C LYS A 6 25.82 -18.69 -18.57
N ARG A 7 24.59 -19.02 -18.95
CA ARG A 7 23.43 -18.08 -18.87
C ARG A 7 23.10 -17.71 -17.43
N PHE A 8 23.07 -18.70 -16.55
CA PHE A 8 22.82 -18.46 -15.12
C PHE A 8 23.87 -17.54 -14.50
N VAL A 9 25.15 -17.85 -14.69
CA VAL A 9 26.26 -17.02 -14.17
C VAL A 9 26.18 -15.59 -14.69
N PHE A 10 25.90 -15.40 -15.98
CA PHE A 10 25.78 -14.07 -16.54
C PHE A 10 24.57 -13.30 -15.94
N SER A 11 23.43 -13.95 -15.78
CA SER A 11 22.25 -13.34 -15.14
C SER A 11 22.52 -13.00 -13.68
N LEU A 12 23.21 -13.86 -12.95
CA LEU A 12 23.62 -13.61 -11.56
C LEU A 12 24.57 -12.40 -11.47
N LEU A 13 25.56 -12.33 -12.34
CA LEU A 13 26.49 -11.18 -12.40
C LEU A 13 25.74 -9.88 -12.74
N THR A 14 24.75 -9.93 -13.64
CA THR A 14 23.89 -8.78 -13.96
C THR A 14 23.06 -8.35 -12.76
N ALA A 15 22.50 -9.31 -12.02
CA ALA A 15 21.75 -9.05 -10.78
C ALA A 15 22.64 -8.39 -9.71
N LEU A 16 23.81 -8.96 -9.46
CA LEU A 16 24.75 -8.42 -8.49
C LEU A 16 25.24 -7.02 -8.88
N PHE A 17 25.54 -6.79 -10.15
CA PHE A 17 25.91 -5.46 -10.63
C PHE A 17 24.82 -4.44 -10.36
N ALA A 18 23.56 -4.75 -10.71
CA ALA A 18 22.44 -3.85 -10.47
C ALA A 18 22.24 -3.55 -8.99
N ALA A 19 22.27 -4.56 -8.13
CA ALA A 19 22.12 -4.38 -6.68
C ALA A 19 23.25 -3.54 -6.08
N VAL A 20 24.54 -3.86 -6.42
CA VAL A 20 25.72 -3.14 -5.91
C VAL A 20 25.69 -1.68 -6.37
N CYS A 21 25.35 -1.40 -7.63
CA CYS A 21 25.25 -0.01 -8.11
C CYS A 21 24.10 0.74 -7.44
N THR A 22 22.96 0.09 -7.17
CA THR A 22 21.86 0.72 -6.41
C THR A 22 22.32 1.09 -5.00
N ILE A 23 23.06 0.19 -4.33
CA ILE A 23 23.65 0.50 -3.01
C ILE A 23 24.69 1.63 -3.13
N ALA A 24 25.47 1.69 -4.21
CA ALA A 24 26.40 2.78 -4.46
C ALA A 24 25.66 4.12 -4.67
N PHE A 25 24.48 4.13 -5.27
CA PHE A 25 23.61 5.31 -5.35
C PHE A 25 23.18 5.77 -3.95
N TYR A 26 22.80 4.85 -3.07
CA TYR A 26 22.47 5.21 -1.69
C TYR A 26 23.63 5.90 -0.98
N ARG A 27 24.84 5.37 -1.15
CA ARG A 27 26.03 6.01 -0.60
C ARG A 27 26.28 7.40 -1.18
N LEU A 28 26.07 7.58 -2.49
CA LEU A 28 26.31 8.84 -3.19
C LEU A 28 25.27 9.91 -2.86
N PHE A 29 24.02 9.50 -2.63
CA PHE A 29 22.87 10.40 -2.43
C PHE A 29 22.38 10.42 -0.97
N HIS A 30 23.18 9.89 -0.03
CA HIS A 30 22.91 9.91 1.40
C HIS A 30 21.59 9.21 1.80
N TYR A 31 21.29 8.07 1.18
CA TYR A 31 20.20 7.20 1.61
C TYR A 31 20.66 6.17 2.65
N ALA A 32 19.75 5.65 3.45
CA ALA A 32 20.03 4.62 4.44
C ALA A 32 20.64 3.37 3.79
N PRO A 33 21.62 2.72 4.42
CA PRO A 33 22.21 2.99 5.73
C PRO A 33 23.35 4.04 5.73
N PHE A 34 23.56 4.78 4.65
CA PHE A 34 24.75 5.66 4.48
C PHE A 34 24.44 7.15 4.69
N GLY A 35 23.22 7.49 5.01
CA GLY A 35 22.79 8.87 5.21
C GLY A 35 21.42 8.97 5.85
N SER A 36 20.87 10.19 5.84
CA SER A 36 19.60 10.55 6.49
C SER A 36 18.38 10.51 5.59
N ASN A 37 18.51 10.11 4.33
CA ASN A 37 17.39 9.94 3.43
C ASN A 37 16.97 8.48 3.41
N SER A 38 15.68 8.20 3.20
CA SER A 38 15.16 6.85 3.02
C SER A 38 14.14 6.79 1.90
N LEU A 39 14.02 5.63 1.25
CA LEU A 39 12.96 5.32 0.29
C LEU A 39 11.63 4.98 0.99
N ALA A 40 11.65 4.80 2.30
CA ALA A 40 10.46 4.57 3.12
C ALA A 40 9.65 5.86 3.29
N SER A 41 9.10 6.38 2.20
CA SER A 41 8.28 7.59 2.14
C SER A 41 6.78 7.28 2.09
N ALA A 42 5.94 8.26 2.40
CA ALA A 42 4.48 8.12 2.40
C ALA A 42 4.01 6.88 3.20
N ASP A 43 3.20 6.00 2.60
CA ASP A 43 2.69 4.80 3.25
C ASP A 43 3.78 3.92 3.87
N ALA A 44 4.98 3.88 3.29
CA ALA A 44 6.06 3.10 3.86
C ALA A 44 6.49 3.60 5.23
N ASN A 45 6.50 4.91 5.42
CA ASN A 45 6.87 5.51 6.70
C ASN A 45 5.81 5.28 7.78
N ILE A 46 4.53 5.38 7.43
CA ILE A 46 3.43 5.29 8.41
C ILE A 46 2.83 3.89 8.57
N GLN A 47 3.17 2.95 7.67
CA GLN A 47 2.65 1.58 7.69
C GLN A 47 3.75 0.52 7.62
N TYR A 48 4.57 0.53 6.55
CA TYR A 48 5.36 -0.66 6.19
C TYR A 48 6.54 -0.88 7.13
N LEU A 49 7.17 0.18 7.63
CA LEU A 49 8.22 0.02 8.64
C LEU A 49 7.70 -0.66 9.90
N ASP A 50 6.49 -0.29 10.34
CA ASP A 50 5.83 -0.89 11.48
C ASP A 50 5.44 -2.36 11.21
N PHE A 51 4.97 -2.67 10.01
CA PHE A 51 4.68 -4.05 9.61
C PHE A 51 5.93 -4.92 9.54
N TYR A 52 7.08 -4.39 9.13
CA TYR A 52 8.35 -5.13 9.17
C TYR A 52 8.83 -5.36 10.60
N ALA A 53 8.66 -4.40 11.49
CA ALA A 53 8.94 -4.57 12.92
C ALA A 53 8.05 -5.67 13.54
N TYR A 54 6.76 -5.63 13.23
CA TYR A 54 5.81 -6.67 13.63
C TYR A 54 6.17 -8.05 13.06
N LEU A 55 6.52 -8.13 11.77
CA LEU A 55 6.92 -9.40 11.15
C LEU A 55 8.14 -9.99 11.86
N LYS A 56 9.11 -9.15 12.24
CA LYS A 56 10.26 -9.57 13.02
C LYS A 56 9.82 -10.19 14.35
N ASP A 57 8.92 -9.56 15.09
CA ASP A 57 8.35 -10.11 16.33
C ASP A 57 7.62 -11.43 16.11
N CYS A 58 6.86 -11.55 15.01
CA CYS A 58 6.24 -12.84 14.66
C CYS A 58 7.26 -13.94 14.35
N MET A 59 8.40 -13.59 13.73
CA MET A 59 9.47 -14.54 13.41
C MET A 59 10.26 -14.97 14.67
N THR A 60 10.37 -14.11 15.69
CA THR A 60 11.03 -14.41 16.96
C THR A 60 10.12 -15.07 17.98
N GLY A 61 8.81 -15.07 17.73
CA GLY A 61 7.81 -15.69 18.61
C GLY A 61 7.18 -14.73 19.62
N ASP A 62 7.48 -13.42 19.51
CA ASP A 62 6.98 -12.40 20.42
C ASP A 62 5.58 -11.91 20.04
N ASN A 63 5.14 -12.20 18.81
CA ASN A 63 3.80 -11.87 18.31
C ASN A 63 3.28 -12.96 17.34
N SER A 64 2.06 -12.81 16.80
CA SER A 64 1.40 -13.82 15.99
C SER A 64 0.76 -13.26 14.73
N LEU A 65 0.98 -13.93 13.58
CA LEU A 65 0.26 -13.64 12.34
C LEU A 65 -1.18 -14.17 12.34
N TRP A 66 -1.48 -15.17 13.18
CA TRP A 66 -2.80 -15.78 13.20
C TRP A 66 -3.86 -14.85 13.77
N TYR A 67 -3.55 -14.24 14.90
CA TYR A 67 -4.37 -13.28 15.59
C TYR A 67 -3.49 -12.44 16.51
N SER A 68 -3.62 -11.14 16.50
CA SER A 68 -2.84 -10.26 17.36
C SER A 68 -3.69 -9.10 17.89
N PHE A 69 -3.59 -8.82 19.17
CA PHE A 69 -4.20 -7.65 19.83
C PHE A 69 -3.35 -6.38 19.66
N SER A 70 -2.17 -6.48 19.08
CA SER A 70 -1.40 -5.29 18.68
C SER A 70 -1.87 -4.68 17.36
N SER A 71 -2.82 -5.31 16.68
CA SER A 71 -3.40 -4.83 15.43
C SER A 71 -4.85 -4.48 15.63
N SER A 72 -5.18 -3.19 15.65
CA SER A 72 -6.52 -2.71 15.99
C SER A 72 -6.98 -3.24 17.36
N LEU A 73 -8.28 -3.45 17.57
CA LEU A 73 -8.80 -4.09 18.79
C LEU A 73 -8.45 -5.60 18.90
N GLY A 74 -7.88 -6.16 17.86
CA GLY A 74 -7.52 -7.57 17.69
C GLY A 74 -8.05 -8.13 16.38
N GLN A 75 -7.15 -8.64 15.54
CA GLN A 75 -7.51 -9.23 14.24
C GLN A 75 -6.51 -10.27 13.76
N SER A 76 -6.91 -11.02 12.72
CA SER A 76 -5.99 -11.89 11.99
C SER A 76 -5.18 -11.08 10.99
N ASN A 77 -3.85 -11.28 10.99
CA ASN A 77 -2.93 -10.57 10.10
C ASN A 77 -2.45 -11.40 8.90
N ILE A 78 -3.13 -12.51 8.56
CA ILE A 78 -2.74 -13.31 7.39
C ILE A 78 -2.99 -12.59 6.07
N ALA A 79 -4.07 -11.81 5.97
CA ALA A 79 -4.32 -10.99 4.78
C ALA A 79 -3.27 -9.88 4.64
N LEU A 80 -2.88 -9.25 5.75
CA LEU A 80 -1.79 -8.28 5.81
C LEU A 80 -0.45 -8.94 5.40
N PHE A 81 -0.14 -10.10 5.94
CA PHE A 81 1.04 -10.88 5.54
C PHE A 81 1.04 -11.19 4.05
N ALA A 82 -0.07 -11.69 3.51
CA ALA A 82 -0.19 -12.07 2.09
C ALA A 82 -0.06 -10.88 1.12
N TYR A 83 -0.37 -9.66 1.58
CA TYR A 83 -0.25 -8.46 0.75
C TYR A 83 1.07 -7.73 0.91
N TYR A 84 1.56 -7.55 2.16
CA TYR A 84 2.70 -6.69 2.44
C TYR A 84 4.00 -7.46 2.72
N LEU A 85 3.94 -8.67 3.32
CA LEU A 85 5.04 -9.23 4.07
C LEU A 85 5.57 -10.57 3.56
N ALA A 86 4.89 -11.23 2.63
CA ALA A 86 5.22 -12.60 2.23
C ALA A 86 6.43 -12.72 1.29
N SER A 87 7.11 -11.62 0.98
CA SER A 87 8.33 -11.62 0.18
C SER A 87 9.47 -12.38 0.88
N PRO A 88 10.22 -13.27 0.19
CA PRO A 88 11.33 -13.99 0.80
C PRO A 88 12.50 -13.09 1.23
N VAL A 89 12.61 -11.88 0.67
CA VAL A 89 13.62 -10.90 1.07
C VAL A 89 13.43 -10.50 2.53
N ASN A 90 12.20 -10.55 3.03
CA ASN A 90 11.85 -10.21 4.41
C ASN A 90 12.43 -11.21 5.44
N LEU A 91 12.88 -12.40 5.02
CA LEU A 91 13.63 -13.31 5.90
C LEU A 91 14.94 -12.70 6.44
N LEU A 92 15.46 -11.68 5.78
CA LEU A 92 16.62 -10.93 6.27
C LEU A 92 16.35 -10.20 7.59
N LEU A 93 15.09 -9.91 7.91
CA LEU A 93 14.69 -9.33 9.20
C LEU A 93 15.14 -10.14 10.42
N LEU A 94 15.34 -11.46 10.26
CA LEU A 94 15.88 -12.31 11.32
C LEU A 94 17.27 -11.89 11.78
N PHE A 95 18.04 -11.23 10.92
CA PHE A 95 19.46 -10.93 11.12
C PHE A 95 19.73 -9.46 11.49
N ILE A 96 18.68 -8.63 11.63
CA ILE A 96 18.80 -7.21 11.92
C ILE A 96 17.97 -6.82 13.14
N GLU A 97 18.30 -5.71 13.77
CA GLU A 97 17.54 -5.15 14.88
C GLU A 97 16.40 -4.24 14.38
N LYS A 98 15.40 -3.98 15.23
CA LYS A 98 14.28 -3.09 14.88
C LYS A 98 14.74 -1.67 14.52
N THR A 99 15.80 -1.19 15.16
CA THR A 99 16.47 0.09 14.89
C THR A 99 17.04 0.20 13.47
N GLN A 100 17.21 -0.93 12.78
CA GLN A 100 17.79 -1.01 11.43
C GLN A 100 16.75 -1.29 10.34
N ILE A 101 15.46 -1.30 10.67
CA ILE A 101 14.41 -1.67 9.69
C ILE A 101 14.35 -0.67 8.53
N GLU A 102 14.57 0.61 8.76
CA GLU A 102 14.64 1.59 7.68
C GLU A 102 15.81 1.31 6.72
N SER A 103 16.98 0.98 7.26
CA SER A 103 18.11 0.55 6.43
C SER A 103 17.86 -0.76 5.69
N PHE A 104 17.16 -1.70 6.34
CA PHE A 104 16.70 -2.93 5.68
C PHE A 104 15.78 -2.61 4.50
N PHE A 105 14.86 -1.66 4.67
CA PHE A 105 13.91 -1.27 3.62
C PHE A 105 14.64 -0.86 2.34
N ASP A 106 15.59 0.06 2.43
CA ASP A 106 16.36 0.53 1.28
C ASP A 106 17.22 -0.59 0.67
N ILE A 107 17.87 -1.42 1.49
CA ILE A 107 18.63 -2.58 1.03
C ILE A 107 17.72 -3.59 0.32
N ALA A 108 16.52 -3.83 0.83
CA ALA A 108 15.56 -4.73 0.20
C ALA A 108 15.12 -4.24 -1.18
N VAL A 109 14.95 -2.93 -1.38
CA VAL A 109 14.74 -2.33 -2.71
C VAL A 109 15.91 -2.69 -3.62
N ALA A 110 17.16 -2.45 -3.21
CA ALA A 110 18.35 -2.76 -4.02
C ALA A 110 18.42 -4.25 -4.41
N ILE A 111 18.11 -5.15 -3.48
CA ILE A 111 18.07 -6.60 -3.75
C ILE A 111 16.99 -6.91 -4.79
N LYS A 112 15.80 -6.38 -4.68
CA LYS A 112 14.69 -6.64 -5.61
C LYS A 112 14.99 -6.08 -7.00
N LEU A 113 15.63 -4.91 -7.10
CA LEU A 113 16.12 -4.37 -8.39
C LEU A 113 17.20 -5.26 -9.00
N GLY A 114 18.10 -5.78 -8.19
CA GLY A 114 19.04 -6.80 -8.62
C GLY A 114 18.35 -8.05 -9.19
N LEU A 115 17.36 -8.58 -8.48
CA LEU A 115 16.56 -9.72 -8.93
C LEU A 115 15.85 -9.42 -10.27
N ALA A 116 15.31 -8.20 -10.44
CA ALA A 116 14.67 -7.78 -11.67
C ALA A 116 15.64 -7.78 -12.86
N ALA A 117 16.87 -7.24 -12.68
CA ALA A 117 17.92 -7.31 -13.70
C ALA A 117 18.30 -8.76 -14.03
N GLY A 118 18.43 -9.62 -13.03
CA GLY A 118 18.78 -11.02 -13.19
C GLY A 118 17.73 -11.82 -13.96
N THR A 119 16.46 -11.69 -13.60
CA THR A 119 15.36 -12.42 -14.25
C THR A 119 15.10 -11.91 -15.66
N ALA A 120 15.19 -10.59 -15.90
CA ALA A 120 15.15 -10.02 -17.25
C ALA A 120 16.31 -10.55 -18.12
N SER A 121 17.54 -10.57 -17.59
CA SER A 121 18.70 -11.15 -18.27
C SER A 121 18.49 -12.63 -18.61
N TRP A 122 17.93 -13.41 -17.67
CA TRP A 122 17.61 -14.82 -17.89
C TRP A 122 16.58 -15.00 -19.01
N PHE A 123 15.51 -14.20 -18.99
CA PHE A 123 14.48 -14.18 -20.03
C PHE A 123 15.11 -13.88 -21.41
N LEU A 124 15.84 -12.77 -21.52
CA LEU A 124 16.41 -12.31 -22.79
C LEU A 124 17.38 -13.36 -23.37
N GLN A 125 18.31 -13.91 -22.58
CA GLN A 125 19.25 -14.93 -23.05
C GLN A 125 18.55 -16.21 -23.49
N THR A 126 17.47 -16.58 -22.82
CA THR A 126 16.76 -17.85 -23.08
C THR A 126 15.84 -17.70 -24.26
N ARG A 127 14.99 -16.65 -24.29
CA ARG A 127 14.03 -16.41 -25.38
C ARG A 127 14.73 -16.18 -26.72
N PHE A 128 15.84 -15.46 -26.72
CA PHE A 128 16.58 -15.17 -27.93
C PHE A 128 17.66 -16.22 -28.27
N ARG A 129 17.83 -17.26 -27.45
CA ARG A 129 18.75 -18.40 -27.71
C ARG A 129 20.17 -17.96 -28.08
N GLY A 130 20.67 -16.90 -27.44
CA GLY A 130 22.00 -16.35 -27.67
C GLY A 130 22.17 -15.50 -28.96
N ARG A 131 21.10 -15.26 -29.73
CA ARG A 131 21.12 -14.33 -30.87
C ARG A 131 21.26 -12.86 -30.42
N LEU A 132 20.80 -12.53 -29.21
CA LEU A 132 21.05 -11.22 -28.62
C LEU A 132 22.42 -11.18 -27.97
N ALA A 133 23.27 -10.24 -28.38
CA ALA A 133 24.62 -10.11 -27.84
C ALA A 133 24.60 -9.73 -26.37
N ARG A 134 25.59 -10.19 -25.58
CA ARG A 134 25.62 -10.02 -24.12
C ARG A 134 25.60 -8.58 -23.68
N HIS A 135 26.25 -7.66 -24.37
CA HIS A 135 26.22 -6.24 -24.03
C HIS A 135 24.81 -5.64 -24.17
N TYR A 136 24.03 -6.01 -25.19
CA TYR A 136 22.65 -5.60 -25.32
C TYR A 136 21.78 -6.24 -24.22
N THR A 137 21.99 -7.53 -23.95
CA THR A 137 21.28 -8.22 -22.85
C THR A 137 21.50 -7.50 -21.52
N PHE A 138 22.76 -7.15 -21.24
CA PHE A 138 23.12 -6.46 -20.01
C PHE A 138 22.44 -5.08 -19.90
N MET A 139 22.59 -4.22 -20.92
CA MET A 139 22.02 -2.88 -20.93
C MET A 139 20.48 -2.90 -20.83
N LEU A 140 19.80 -3.78 -21.58
CA LEU A 140 18.35 -3.91 -21.54
C LEU A 140 17.85 -4.49 -20.22
N SER A 141 18.63 -5.34 -19.56
CA SER A 141 18.30 -5.85 -18.23
C SER A 141 18.41 -4.76 -17.16
N LEU A 142 19.43 -3.89 -17.25
CA LEU A 142 19.53 -2.72 -16.39
C LEU A 142 18.41 -1.71 -16.66
N ALA A 143 18.08 -1.48 -17.94
CA ALA A 143 16.98 -0.62 -18.35
C ALA A 143 15.64 -1.07 -17.77
N TYR A 144 15.42 -2.38 -17.62
CA TYR A 144 14.26 -2.94 -16.97
C TYR A 144 14.30 -2.76 -15.44
N ALA A 145 15.43 -3.07 -14.82
CA ALA A 145 15.56 -2.99 -13.35
C ALA A 145 15.48 -1.54 -12.84
N TRP A 146 16.14 -0.61 -13.57
CA TRP A 146 16.23 0.80 -13.19
C TRP A 146 15.28 1.71 -14.00
N MET A 147 14.15 1.16 -14.45
CA MET A 147 13.09 1.97 -15.05
C MET A 147 12.47 2.92 -14.03
N ASN A 148 11.90 4.01 -14.47
CA ASN A 148 11.23 4.98 -13.60
C ASN A 148 10.26 4.33 -12.62
N TYR A 149 9.45 3.36 -13.07
CA TYR A 149 8.52 2.63 -12.20
C TYR A 149 9.19 2.06 -10.95
N SER A 150 10.38 1.48 -11.09
CA SER A 150 11.09 0.83 -9.99
C SER A 150 11.42 1.80 -8.84
N PHE A 151 11.75 3.03 -9.17
CA PHE A 151 12.06 4.06 -8.18
C PHE A 151 10.81 4.84 -7.74
N LEU A 152 9.86 5.09 -8.65
CA LEU A 152 8.56 5.70 -8.30
C LEU A 152 7.76 4.84 -7.32
N GLN A 153 7.90 3.53 -7.41
CA GLN A 153 7.21 2.57 -6.55
C GLN A 153 8.14 1.95 -5.49
N ALA A 154 9.32 2.52 -5.27
CA ALA A 154 10.26 2.00 -4.28
C ALA A 154 9.68 2.01 -2.87
N SER A 155 8.88 3.03 -2.51
CA SER A 155 8.15 3.08 -1.25
C SER A 155 7.12 1.94 -1.11
N ASN A 156 6.63 1.37 -2.20
CA ASN A 156 5.76 0.20 -2.21
C ASN A 156 6.57 -1.09 -2.42
N LEU A 157 7.46 -1.39 -1.49
CA LEU A 157 8.44 -2.47 -1.59
C LEU A 157 7.84 -3.81 -2.04
N MET A 158 6.61 -4.13 -1.60
CA MET A 158 5.91 -5.36 -1.97
C MET A 158 5.53 -5.44 -3.46
N TRP A 159 5.39 -4.31 -4.15
CA TRP A 159 5.06 -4.33 -5.59
C TRP A 159 6.28 -4.65 -6.47
N LEU A 160 7.48 -4.46 -5.97
CA LEU A 160 8.70 -4.83 -6.68
C LEU A 160 8.85 -6.36 -6.83
N ASP A 161 8.10 -7.17 -6.03
CA ASP A 161 8.04 -8.62 -6.23
C ASP A 161 7.42 -8.96 -7.59
N GLY A 162 6.41 -8.23 -8.03
CA GLY A 162 5.83 -8.37 -9.37
C GLY A 162 6.84 -8.03 -10.48
N VAL A 163 7.72 -7.05 -10.26
CA VAL A 163 8.71 -6.64 -11.24
C VAL A 163 9.71 -7.75 -11.54
N TYR A 164 10.30 -8.38 -10.51
CA TYR A 164 11.29 -9.42 -10.77
C TYR A 164 10.70 -10.79 -11.12
N ILE A 165 9.42 -11.05 -10.82
CA ILE A 165 8.77 -12.32 -11.20
C ILE A 165 8.18 -12.26 -12.61
N LEU A 166 7.73 -11.10 -13.11
CA LEU A 166 7.14 -10.97 -14.44
C LEU A 166 7.97 -11.63 -15.56
N PRO A 167 9.31 -11.40 -15.68
CA PRO A 167 10.10 -12.04 -16.73
C PRO A 167 10.06 -13.57 -16.68
N LEU A 168 9.91 -14.17 -15.49
CA LEU A 168 9.80 -15.62 -15.32
C LEU A 168 8.43 -16.15 -15.77
N ILE A 169 7.35 -15.42 -15.46
CA ILE A 169 5.99 -15.74 -15.94
C ILE A 169 5.99 -15.71 -17.48
N LEU A 170 6.52 -14.65 -18.09
CA LEU A 170 6.53 -14.49 -19.54
C LEU A 170 7.43 -15.52 -20.23
N LEU A 171 8.55 -15.88 -19.60
CA LEU A 171 9.38 -16.99 -20.06
C LEU A 171 8.64 -18.33 -19.99
N GLY A 172 7.87 -18.53 -18.93
CA GLY A 172 6.99 -19.69 -18.76
C GLY A 172 5.92 -19.75 -19.85
N VAL A 173 5.33 -18.61 -20.24
CA VAL A 173 4.38 -18.51 -21.38
C VAL A 173 5.08 -18.96 -22.68
N TRP A 174 6.30 -18.46 -22.93
CA TRP A 174 7.07 -18.85 -24.11
C TRP A 174 7.37 -20.36 -24.11
N TYR A 175 7.84 -20.95 -23.01
CA TYR A 175 8.04 -22.40 -22.91
C TYR A 175 6.75 -23.19 -23.11
N CYS A 176 5.63 -22.69 -22.60
CA CYS A 176 4.33 -23.31 -22.82
C CYS A 176 3.95 -23.31 -24.32
N LEU A 177 4.13 -22.19 -25.00
CA LEU A 177 3.81 -22.05 -26.43
C LEU A 177 4.73 -22.85 -27.31
N GLU A 178 6.03 -22.72 -27.17
CA GLU A 178 7.00 -23.34 -28.09
C GLU A 178 7.22 -24.81 -27.75
N GLU A 179 7.51 -25.12 -26.50
CA GLU A 179 7.93 -26.46 -26.08
C GLU A 179 6.81 -27.27 -25.42
N GLY A 180 5.69 -26.63 -25.01
CA GLY A 180 4.60 -27.26 -24.27
C GLY A 180 4.96 -27.64 -22.85
N ARG A 181 5.89 -26.94 -22.26
CA ARG A 181 6.30 -27.12 -20.86
C ARG A 181 5.56 -26.13 -19.97
N ILE A 182 4.98 -26.64 -18.90
CA ILE A 182 4.15 -25.84 -17.98
C ILE A 182 4.82 -25.51 -16.66
N PHE A 183 5.91 -26.19 -16.31
CA PHE A 183 6.51 -26.14 -14.98
C PHE A 183 6.86 -24.71 -14.54
N LEU A 184 7.60 -23.95 -15.38
CA LEU A 184 8.03 -22.61 -15.04
C LEU A 184 6.82 -21.65 -14.91
N LEU A 185 5.85 -21.74 -15.81
CA LEU A 185 4.67 -20.88 -15.77
C LEU A 185 3.85 -21.10 -14.50
N SER A 186 3.49 -22.37 -14.21
CA SER A 186 2.71 -22.67 -13.02
C SER A 186 3.41 -22.30 -11.72
N LEU A 187 4.71 -22.60 -11.63
CA LEU A 187 5.50 -22.28 -10.44
C LEU A 187 5.66 -20.77 -10.26
N SER A 188 5.98 -20.03 -11.34
CA SER A 188 6.15 -18.58 -11.27
C SER A 188 4.84 -17.86 -10.90
N VAL A 189 3.70 -18.31 -11.41
CA VAL A 189 2.39 -17.77 -11.04
C VAL A 189 2.08 -18.07 -9.57
N GLY A 190 2.29 -19.33 -9.12
CA GLY A 190 2.04 -19.70 -7.74
C GLY A 190 2.92 -18.91 -6.76
N ILE A 191 4.20 -18.78 -7.03
CA ILE A 191 5.14 -17.99 -6.23
C ILE A 191 4.76 -16.50 -6.26
N SER A 192 4.36 -15.96 -7.42
CA SER A 192 3.92 -14.57 -7.52
C SER A 192 2.72 -14.28 -6.61
N ILE A 193 1.73 -15.18 -6.59
CA ILE A 193 0.55 -15.07 -5.72
C ILE A 193 0.94 -15.15 -4.23
N LEU A 194 1.88 -16.05 -3.88
CA LEU A 194 2.38 -16.15 -2.50
C LEU A 194 3.11 -14.89 -2.05
N PHE A 195 3.92 -14.26 -2.91
CA PHE A 195 4.72 -13.10 -2.52
C PHE A 195 3.90 -11.82 -2.47
N ASN A 196 3.05 -11.60 -3.47
CA ASN A 196 2.09 -10.50 -3.51
C ASN A 196 0.97 -10.81 -4.51
N TRP A 197 -0.20 -11.18 -4.02
CA TRP A 197 -1.34 -11.56 -4.86
C TRP A 197 -1.81 -10.43 -5.78
N TYR A 198 -1.64 -9.16 -5.38
CA TYR A 198 -2.08 -8.00 -6.16
C TYR A 198 -1.26 -7.83 -7.44
N THR A 199 0.07 -7.78 -7.34
CA THR A 199 0.95 -7.70 -8.51
C THR A 199 0.94 -8.99 -9.32
N ALA A 200 0.67 -10.13 -8.68
CA ALA A 200 0.43 -11.39 -9.38
C ALA A 200 -0.79 -11.30 -10.29
N GLY A 201 -1.91 -10.75 -9.80
CA GLY A 201 -3.11 -10.51 -10.60
C GLY A 201 -2.84 -9.63 -11.82
N ILE A 202 -2.13 -8.52 -11.63
CA ILE A 202 -1.68 -7.63 -12.72
C ILE A 202 -0.81 -8.40 -13.73
N SER A 203 0.19 -9.14 -13.23
CA SER A 203 1.09 -9.92 -14.10
C SER A 203 0.35 -11.03 -14.86
N CYS A 204 -0.66 -11.65 -14.25
CA CYS A 204 -1.50 -12.66 -14.91
C CYS A 204 -2.38 -12.04 -16.01
N LEU A 205 -2.97 -10.85 -15.79
CA LEU A 205 -3.71 -10.13 -16.82
C LEU A 205 -2.81 -9.78 -18.00
N PHE A 206 -1.62 -9.27 -17.74
CA PHE A 206 -0.65 -9.01 -18.80
C PHE A 206 -0.18 -10.29 -19.50
N ALA A 207 -0.01 -11.39 -18.77
CA ALA A 207 0.39 -12.68 -19.35
C ALA A 207 -0.66 -13.23 -20.33
N ILE A 208 -1.95 -12.91 -20.16
CA ILE A 208 -3.00 -13.25 -21.15
C ILE A 208 -2.73 -12.52 -22.48
N MET A 209 -2.50 -11.20 -22.42
CA MET A 209 -2.16 -10.40 -23.60
C MET A 209 -0.86 -10.89 -24.22
N TRP A 210 0.15 -11.19 -23.40
CA TRP A 210 1.45 -11.69 -23.83
C TRP A 210 1.34 -13.06 -24.50
N PHE A 211 0.48 -13.96 -24.03
CA PHE A 211 0.23 -15.25 -24.66
C PHE A 211 -0.25 -15.08 -26.10
N VAL A 212 -1.23 -14.19 -26.34
CA VAL A 212 -1.75 -13.90 -27.67
C VAL A 212 -0.67 -13.28 -28.56
N PHE A 213 0.07 -12.32 -28.03
CA PHE A 213 1.16 -11.64 -28.72
C PHE A 213 2.30 -12.61 -29.11
N GLU A 214 2.79 -13.40 -28.16
CA GLU A 214 3.87 -14.35 -28.40
C GLU A 214 3.43 -15.48 -29.33
N ALA A 215 2.20 -15.98 -29.21
CA ALA A 215 1.64 -16.97 -30.13
C ALA A 215 1.57 -16.44 -31.57
N ALA A 216 1.14 -15.17 -31.75
CA ALA A 216 1.10 -14.53 -33.05
C ALA A 216 2.50 -14.39 -33.68
N LEU A 217 3.52 -14.05 -32.86
CA LEU A 217 4.92 -13.99 -33.33
C LEU A 217 5.44 -15.37 -33.76
N LEU A 218 5.21 -16.41 -32.95
CA LEU A 218 5.66 -17.78 -33.25
C LEU A 218 4.94 -18.38 -34.46
N LEU A 219 3.68 -18.00 -34.67
CA LEU A 219 2.93 -18.36 -35.91
C LEU A 219 3.51 -17.67 -37.14
N ASP A 220 3.85 -16.36 -37.06
CA ASP A 220 4.50 -15.64 -38.15
C ASP A 220 5.92 -16.17 -38.47
N GLU A 221 6.63 -16.61 -37.41
CA GLU A 221 7.95 -17.25 -37.55
C GLU A 221 7.86 -18.71 -38.09
N GLY A 222 6.67 -19.27 -38.21
CA GLY A 222 6.45 -20.64 -38.63
C GLY A 222 6.93 -21.70 -37.62
N ILE A 223 7.24 -21.29 -36.40
CA ILE A 223 7.72 -22.17 -35.31
C ILE A 223 6.62 -23.08 -34.83
N ILE A 224 5.39 -22.54 -34.72
CA ILE A 224 4.20 -23.28 -34.34
C ILE A 224 3.12 -23.16 -35.41
N ARG A 225 2.21 -24.14 -35.47
CA ARG A 225 1.03 -24.12 -36.35
C ARG A 225 -0.19 -23.69 -35.53
N PHE A 226 -1.24 -23.17 -36.19
CA PHE A 226 -2.47 -22.71 -35.53
C PHE A 226 -3.11 -23.77 -34.61
N ARG A 227 -3.16 -25.03 -35.07
CA ARG A 227 -3.67 -26.15 -34.24
C ARG A 227 -2.83 -26.39 -32.99
N GLN A 228 -1.51 -26.15 -33.07
CA GLN A 228 -0.62 -26.23 -31.91
C GLN A 228 -0.86 -25.07 -30.98
N ALA A 229 -1.03 -23.83 -31.48
CA ALA A 229 -1.35 -22.67 -30.67
C ALA A 229 -2.67 -22.87 -29.88
N ALA A 230 -3.72 -23.43 -30.54
CA ALA A 230 -4.97 -23.77 -29.89
C ALA A 230 -4.81 -24.84 -28.79
N ALA A 231 -4.02 -25.88 -29.04
CA ALA A 231 -3.72 -26.87 -28.01
C ALA A 231 -2.88 -26.29 -26.84
N ARG A 232 -1.96 -25.34 -27.14
CA ARG A 232 -1.15 -24.65 -26.13
C ARG A 232 -1.97 -23.67 -25.28
N LEU A 233 -3.06 -23.13 -25.80
CA LEU A 233 -4.00 -22.31 -25.01
C LEU A 233 -4.60 -23.14 -23.88
N PHE A 234 -5.00 -24.40 -24.14
CA PHE A 234 -5.49 -25.28 -23.07
C PHE A 234 -4.39 -25.53 -22.02
N LEU A 235 -3.16 -25.81 -22.43
CA LEU A 235 -2.02 -25.99 -21.51
C LEU A 235 -1.70 -24.71 -20.72
N TYR A 236 -1.87 -23.55 -21.34
CA TYR A 236 -1.70 -22.26 -20.68
C TYR A 236 -2.74 -22.06 -19.57
N ILE A 237 -4.03 -22.26 -19.89
CA ILE A 237 -5.13 -22.17 -18.90
C ILE A 237 -4.91 -23.16 -17.77
N TRP A 238 -4.56 -24.40 -18.09
CA TRP A 238 -4.24 -25.43 -17.11
C TRP A 238 -3.08 -25.04 -16.20
N SER A 239 -2.02 -24.52 -16.78
CA SER A 239 -0.83 -24.04 -16.07
C SER A 239 -1.14 -22.87 -15.14
N MET A 240 -1.94 -21.89 -15.59
CA MET A 240 -2.39 -20.77 -14.76
C MET A 240 -3.25 -21.24 -13.59
N GLY A 241 -4.18 -22.20 -13.83
CA GLY A 241 -5.00 -22.82 -12.79
C GLY A 241 -4.16 -23.54 -11.72
N ILE A 242 -3.15 -24.33 -12.13
CA ILE A 242 -2.20 -24.95 -11.19
C ILE A 242 -1.46 -23.88 -10.38
N GLY A 243 -1.02 -22.79 -11.01
CA GLY A 243 -0.37 -21.69 -10.31
C GLY A 243 -1.26 -21.06 -9.24
N VAL A 244 -2.53 -20.81 -9.56
CA VAL A 244 -3.52 -20.31 -8.56
C VAL A 244 -3.70 -21.31 -7.42
N LEU A 245 -3.79 -22.61 -7.72
CA LEU A 245 -3.86 -23.65 -6.67
C LEU A 245 -2.64 -23.60 -5.76
N ILE A 246 -1.42 -23.49 -6.29
CA ILE A 246 -0.19 -23.41 -5.50
C ILE A 246 -0.23 -22.19 -4.55
N GLY A 247 -0.76 -21.06 -4.99
CA GLY A 247 -0.90 -19.84 -4.19
C GLY A 247 -2.02 -19.89 -3.14
N SER A 248 -2.92 -20.90 -3.20
CA SER A 248 -4.19 -20.90 -2.45
C SER A 248 -4.02 -20.89 -0.93
N VAL A 249 -2.90 -21.33 -0.38
CA VAL A 249 -2.64 -21.31 1.07
C VAL A 249 -2.75 -19.92 1.69
N LEU A 250 -2.31 -18.88 0.97
CA LEU A 250 -2.46 -17.49 1.39
C LEU A 250 -3.61 -16.79 0.66
N PHE A 251 -3.82 -17.11 -0.62
CA PHE A 251 -4.79 -16.44 -1.46
C PHE A 251 -6.23 -16.72 -1.03
N LEU A 252 -6.58 -17.97 -0.74
CA LEU A 252 -7.96 -18.31 -0.39
C LEU A 252 -8.43 -17.68 0.94
N PRO A 253 -7.66 -17.74 2.05
CA PRO A 253 -8.02 -17.02 3.27
C PRO A 253 -8.15 -15.51 3.03
N THR A 254 -7.23 -14.92 2.27
CA THR A 254 -7.26 -13.48 1.95
C THR A 254 -8.52 -13.10 1.19
N VAL A 255 -8.86 -13.82 0.13
CA VAL A 255 -10.06 -13.58 -0.69
C VAL A 255 -11.32 -13.67 0.16
N LEU A 256 -11.43 -14.67 1.04
CA LEU A 256 -12.61 -14.84 1.87
C LEU A 256 -12.72 -13.81 3.00
N LEU A 257 -11.62 -13.32 3.52
CA LEU A 257 -11.63 -12.18 4.43
C LEU A 257 -12.12 -10.91 3.72
N PHE A 258 -11.72 -10.69 2.46
CA PHE A 258 -12.21 -9.56 1.66
C PHE A 258 -13.69 -9.68 1.26
N PHE A 259 -14.16 -10.88 0.90
CA PHE A 259 -15.55 -11.09 0.48
C PHE A 259 -16.50 -11.47 1.63
N GLY A 260 -15.97 -11.95 2.72
CA GLY A 260 -16.75 -12.42 3.88
C GLY A 260 -16.98 -11.39 4.97
N GLY A 261 -16.17 -10.32 4.99
CA GLY A 261 -16.49 -9.09 5.72
C GLY A 261 -17.44 -8.26 4.84
N SER A 262 -18.26 -7.43 5.44
CA SER A 262 -19.10 -6.45 4.74
C SER A 262 -18.33 -5.40 3.93
N GLY A 263 -17.02 -5.59 3.81
CA GLY A 263 -16.08 -4.88 2.95
C GLY A 263 -15.99 -5.45 1.54
N ALA A 264 -17.09 -5.88 0.97
CA ALA A 264 -17.16 -6.01 -0.46
C ALA A 264 -16.58 -4.74 -1.08
N VAL A 265 -15.62 -4.91 -2.02
CA VAL A 265 -15.28 -3.89 -3.03
C VAL A 265 -16.53 -3.05 -3.23
N GLY A 266 -16.46 -1.77 -2.82
CA GLY A 266 -17.64 -0.92 -2.71
C GLY A 266 -18.55 -1.18 -3.87
N SER A 267 -19.71 -1.72 -3.57
CA SER A 267 -20.65 -2.21 -4.54
C SER A 267 -20.99 -1.07 -5.50
N GLY A 268 -20.41 -1.11 -6.69
CA GLY A 268 -20.80 -0.26 -7.79
C GLY A 268 -20.29 1.16 -7.72
N ASP A 269 -18.98 1.37 -7.65
CA ASP A 269 -18.45 2.62 -8.17
C ASP A 269 -18.69 2.59 -9.69
N GLN A 270 -19.90 3.02 -10.07
CA GLN A 270 -20.30 3.15 -11.48
C GLN A 270 -19.30 3.98 -12.27
N GLN A 271 -18.56 4.82 -11.55
CA GLN A 271 -17.49 5.62 -12.11
C GLN A 271 -16.33 4.78 -12.67
N LEU A 272 -16.04 3.59 -12.13
CA LEU A 272 -14.96 2.72 -12.65
C LEU A 272 -15.15 2.34 -14.13
N PHE A 273 -16.39 2.28 -14.59
CA PHE A 273 -16.74 1.85 -15.95
C PHE A 273 -17.23 2.99 -16.84
N LEU A 274 -17.12 4.25 -16.41
CA LEU A 274 -17.41 5.38 -17.27
C LEU A 274 -16.51 5.36 -18.51
N SER A 275 -17.11 5.54 -19.68
CA SER A 275 -16.39 5.59 -20.96
C SER A 275 -15.68 6.94 -21.11
N GLN A 276 -14.47 7.01 -20.59
CA GLN A 276 -13.64 8.22 -20.57
C GLN A 276 -12.19 7.87 -20.84
N PHE A 277 -11.47 8.77 -21.51
CA PHE A 277 -10.01 8.72 -21.60
C PHE A 277 -9.40 9.68 -20.58
N TYR A 278 -8.35 9.22 -19.91
CA TYR A 278 -7.64 10.02 -18.90
C TYR A 278 -6.72 11.09 -19.49
N ALA A 279 -6.25 10.89 -20.73
CA ALA A 279 -5.30 11.81 -21.35
C ALA A 279 -5.42 11.78 -22.88
N ASN A 280 -4.88 12.80 -23.51
CA ASN A 280 -4.64 12.80 -24.94
C ASN A 280 -3.30 12.13 -25.30
N LEU A 281 -3.08 11.88 -26.59
CA LEU A 281 -1.86 11.20 -27.08
C LEU A 281 -0.58 12.00 -26.76
N PHE A 282 -0.63 13.32 -26.79
CA PHE A 282 0.54 14.16 -26.60
C PHE A 282 1.00 14.18 -25.14
N THR A 283 0.05 14.25 -24.20
CA THR A 283 0.32 14.13 -22.76
C THR A 283 0.94 12.78 -22.41
N ALA A 284 0.49 11.70 -23.07
CA ALA A 284 1.03 10.36 -22.84
C ALA A 284 2.53 10.25 -23.16
N VAL A 285 3.04 11.04 -24.09
CA VAL A 285 4.45 11.02 -24.51
C VAL A 285 5.40 11.54 -23.44
N GLU A 286 4.94 12.40 -22.55
CA GLU A 286 5.75 12.90 -21.43
C GLU A 286 6.22 11.78 -20.50
N GLY A 287 5.47 10.68 -20.39
CA GLY A 287 5.85 9.50 -19.63
C GLY A 287 7.11 8.78 -20.14
N TYR A 288 7.62 9.16 -21.31
CA TYR A 288 8.86 8.63 -21.89
C TYR A 288 10.06 9.58 -21.69
N THR A 289 9.97 10.51 -20.78
CA THR A 289 11.05 11.44 -20.45
C THR A 289 11.71 11.08 -19.12
N LEU A 290 12.95 11.52 -18.98
CA LEU A 290 13.74 11.36 -17.77
C LEU A 290 13.06 12.05 -16.58
N GLY A 291 12.97 11.37 -15.46
CA GLY A 291 12.34 11.88 -14.25
C GLY A 291 10.82 12.01 -14.31
N ALA A 292 10.16 11.42 -15.32
CA ALA A 292 8.72 11.50 -15.45
C ALA A 292 8.00 10.83 -14.27
N ALA A 293 7.12 11.55 -13.58
CA ALA A 293 6.23 11.00 -12.57
C ALA A 293 4.98 10.40 -13.22
N SER A 294 4.38 9.42 -12.58
CA SER A 294 3.05 8.91 -12.95
C SER A 294 1.97 9.67 -12.20
N ASP A 295 1.01 10.22 -12.93
CA ASP A 295 -0.20 10.87 -12.38
C ASP A 295 -1.44 10.46 -13.20
N GLN A 296 -2.60 11.00 -12.84
CA GLN A 296 -3.81 10.75 -13.63
C GLN A 296 -3.63 11.27 -15.06
N GLY A 297 -3.47 10.37 -16.02
CA GLY A 297 -3.32 10.73 -17.44
C GLY A 297 -1.89 10.65 -17.96
N ARG A 298 -0.90 10.44 -17.12
CA ARG A 298 0.48 10.26 -17.54
C ARG A 298 1.09 9.01 -16.90
N ILE A 299 1.36 7.99 -17.71
CA ILE A 299 2.08 6.80 -17.27
C ILE A 299 3.58 6.97 -17.50
N SER A 300 4.40 6.71 -16.49
CA SER A 300 5.86 6.72 -16.66
C SER A 300 6.36 5.36 -17.18
N LEU A 301 6.89 5.36 -18.40
CA LEU A 301 7.47 4.19 -19.07
C LEU A 301 8.94 4.39 -19.44
N TYR A 302 9.59 5.42 -18.91
CA TYR A 302 10.97 5.68 -19.21
C TYR A 302 11.89 4.58 -18.66
N CYS A 303 12.77 4.09 -19.53
CA CYS A 303 13.70 3.01 -19.22
C CYS A 303 15.04 3.19 -19.97
N GLY A 304 15.40 4.45 -20.23
CA GLY A 304 16.63 4.81 -20.91
C GLY A 304 16.52 4.84 -22.46
N SER A 305 17.30 5.73 -23.03
CA SER A 305 17.27 6.03 -24.47
C SER A 305 17.54 4.83 -25.36
N MET A 306 18.44 3.93 -24.95
CA MET A 306 18.77 2.75 -25.74
C MET A 306 17.56 1.82 -25.97
N ALA A 307 16.77 1.58 -24.93
CA ALA A 307 15.59 0.73 -25.03
C ALA A 307 14.51 1.37 -25.92
N ILE A 308 14.29 2.67 -25.77
CA ILE A 308 13.33 3.42 -26.59
C ILE A 308 13.77 3.45 -28.05
N ILE A 309 15.04 3.78 -28.34
CA ILE A 309 15.60 3.76 -29.70
C ILE A 309 15.45 2.37 -30.34
N GLY A 310 15.76 1.31 -29.58
CA GLY A 310 15.61 -0.06 -30.06
C GLY A 310 14.16 -0.41 -30.38
N ALA A 311 13.20 -0.02 -29.55
CA ALA A 311 11.78 -0.22 -29.80
C ALA A 311 11.27 0.58 -31.02
N VAL A 312 11.71 1.83 -31.20
CA VAL A 312 11.41 2.63 -32.40
C VAL A 312 12.01 1.97 -33.64
N CYS A 313 13.27 1.54 -33.57
CA CYS A 313 13.93 0.83 -34.68
C CYS A 313 13.19 -0.45 -35.07
N PHE A 314 12.59 -1.19 -34.14
CA PHE A 314 11.75 -2.35 -34.45
C PHE A 314 10.63 -2.00 -35.41
N PHE A 315 9.98 -0.86 -35.24
CA PHE A 315 8.86 -0.44 -36.11
C PHE A 315 9.30 0.13 -37.44
N ILE A 316 10.43 0.81 -37.53
CA ILE A 316 10.88 1.48 -38.76
C ILE A 316 11.83 0.63 -39.60
N SER A 317 12.46 -0.41 -39.05
CA SER A 317 13.42 -1.29 -39.76
C SER A 317 12.73 -2.10 -40.86
N ARG A 318 13.30 -2.09 -42.04
CA ARG A 318 12.84 -2.92 -43.20
C ARG A 318 12.95 -4.41 -42.92
N ARG A 319 13.84 -4.83 -42.01
CA ARG A 319 14.02 -6.23 -41.58
C ARG A 319 12.84 -6.75 -40.75
N THR A 320 12.01 -5.86 -40.22
CA THR A 320 10.78 -6.21 -39.52
C THR A 320 9.63 -6.28 -40.52
N THR A 321 9.07 -7.46 -40.73
CA THR A 321 7.92 -7.64 -41.64
C THR A 321 6.71 -6.81 -41.22
N VAL A 322 5.87 -6.44 -42.20
CA VAL A 322 4.64 -5.68 -41.92
C VAL A 322 3.75 -6.43 -40.92
N ARG A 323 3.66 -7.76 -41.03
CA ARG A 323 2.87 -8.58 -40.10
C ARG A 323 3.36 -8.43 -38.67
N ARG A 324 4.68 -8.48 -38.44
CA ARG A 324 5.26 -8.30 -37.08
C ARG A 324 5.06 -6.92 -36.54
N ARG A 325 5.15 -5.88 -37.37
CA ARG A 325 4.80 -4.51 -36.96
C ARG A 325 3.36 -4.40 -36.57
N LEU A 326 2.43 -5.04 -37.31
CA LEU A 326 1.02 -5.06 -36.97
C LEU A 326 0.75 -5.81 -35.64
N ILE A 327 1.34 -6.99 -35.43
CA ILE A 327 1.24 -7.76 -34.21
C ILE A 327 1.72 -6.93 -33.00
N ALA A 328 2.90 -6.33 -33.10
CA ALA A 328 3.46 -5.49 -32.04
C ALA A 328 2.68 -4.18 -31.86
N GLY A 329 2.21 -3.58 -32.96
CA GLY A 329 1.37 -2.40 -32.93
C GLY A 329 0.03 -2.64 -32.22
N LEU A 330 -0.61 -3.77 -32.50
CA LEU A 330 -1.85 -4.17 -31.80
C LEU A 330 -1.60 -4.43 -30.32
N MET A 331 -0.50 -5.08 -29.95
CA MET A 331 -0.14 -5.28 -28.55
C MET A 331 0.10 -3.94 -27.84
N SER A 332 0.88 -3.04 -28.48
CA SER A 332 1.15 -1.70 -27.93
C SER A 332 -0.12 -0.85 -27.81
N LEU A 333 -1.03 -0.92 -28.81
CA LEU A 333 -2.31 -0.23 -28.76
C LEU A 333 -3.22 -0.79 -27.68
N SER A 334 -3.29 -2.12 -27.53
CA SER A 334 -4.07 -2.76 -26.46
C SER A 334 -3.56 -2.32 -25.08
N PHE A 335 -2.24 -2.29 -24.88
CA PHE A 335 -1.67 -1.80 -23.64
C PHE A 335 -1.93 -0.30 -23.43
N PHE A 336 -1.83 0.52 -24.48
CA PHE A 336 -2.19 1.94 -24.42
C PHE A 336 -3.64 2.14 -23.99
N LEU A 337 -4.58 1.35 -24.52
CA LEU A 337 -5.98 1.40 -24.11
C LEU A 337 -6.15 0.98 -22.64
N CYS A 338 -5.41 -0.02 -22.17
CA CYS A 338 -5.42 -0.40 -20.76
C CYS A 338 -4.88 0.72 -19.85
N CYS A 339 -4.01 1.60 -20.34
CA CYS A 339 -3.51 2.73 -19.57
C CYS A 339 -4.49 3.90 -19.54
N TYR A 340 -5.05 4.26 -20.69
CA TYR A 340 -5.73 5.54 -20.84
C TYR A 340 -7.26 5.46 -20.99
N TYR A 341 -7.83 4.30 -21.28
CA TYR A 341 -9.27 4.12 -21.31
C TYR A 341 -9.75 3.57 -19.97
N ARG A 342 -10.52 4.37 -19.25
CA ARG A 342 -10.90 4.16 -17.84
C ARG A 342 -11.41 2.74 -17.53
N PRO A 343 -12.37 2.14 -18.29
CA PRO A 343 -12.83 0.79 -17.97
C PRO A 343 -11.73 -0.27 -18.01
N LEU A 344 -10.82 -0.20 -18.99
CA LEU A 344 -9.71 -1.15 -19.10
C LEU A 344 -8.63 -0.89 -18.05
N SER A 345 -8.36 0.37 -17.72
CA SER A 345 -7.46 0.74 -16.62
C SER A 345 -7.98 0.20 -15.29
N SER A 346 -9.29 0.30 -15.04
CA SER A 346 -9.93 -0.28 -13.85
C SER A 346 -9.75 -1.80 -13.77
N VAL A 347 -9.92 -2.52 -14.88
CA VAL A 347 -9.66 -3.97 -14.92
C VAL A 347 -8.19 -4.27 -14.61
N PHE A 348 -7.24 -3.53 -15.19
CA PHE A 348 -5.82 -3.72 -14.93
C PHE A 348 -5.40 -3.34 -13.51
N SER A 349 -6.14 -2.45 -12.85
CA SER A 349 -5.98 -2.12 -11.43
C SER A 349 -6.71 -3.10 -10.49
N LEU A 350 -7.23 -4.23 -11.02
CA LEU A 350 -8.03 -5.22 -10.30
C LEU A 350 -9.27 -4.60 -9.63
N PHE A 351 -9.98 -3.75 -10.39
CA PHE A 351 -11.19 -3.04 -9.99
C PHE A 351 -11.00 -2.12 -8.77
N LYS A 352 -9.76 -1.72 -8.48
CA LYS A 352 -9.46 -0.74 -7.45
C LYS A 352 -9.30 0.64 -8.09
N ARG A 353 -10.02 1.63 -7.56
CA ARG A 353 -9.81 3.03 -7.93
C ARG A 353 -8.42 3.46 -7.47
N ALA A 354 -7.62 4.01 -8.37
CA ALA A 354 -6.34 4.58 -8.04
C ALA A 354 -6.53 6.07 -7.76
N ASP A 355 -6.56 6.45 -6.48
CA ASP A 355 -6.54 7.85 -6.06
C ASP A 355 -5.11 8.33 -5.78
N SER A 356 -4.18 7.38 -5.60
CA SER A 356 -2.74 7.57 -5.45
C SER A 356 -1.99 6.43 -6.13
N TYR A 357 -0.68 6.60 -6.36
CA TYR A 357 0.17 5.59 -7.00
C TYR A 357 -0.41 5.09 -8.33
N TRP A 358 -0.61 6.01 -9.25
CA TRP A 358 -1.18 5.75 -10.56
C TRP A 358 -0.38 4.72 -11.36
N TYR A 359 -1.08 3.94 -12.19
CA TYR A 359 -0.47 2.97 -13.13
C TYR A 359 0.44 1.93 -12.48
N ARG A 360 -0.04 1.29 -11.42
CA ARG A 360 0.67 0.22 -10.68
C ARG A 360 1.14 -0.94 -11.56
N TYR A 361 0.70 -1.01 -12.79
CA TYR A 361 1.05 -2.00 -13.81
C TYR A 361 2.06 -1.50 -14.87
N ALA A 362 2.62 -0.30 -14.74
CA ALA A 362 3.50 0.31 -15.76
C ALA A 362 4.74 -0.53 -16.08
N TYR A 363 5.26 -1.31 -15.11
CA TYR A 363 6.40 -2.22 -15.32
C TYR A 363 6.15 -3.24 -16.43
N THR A 364 4.90 -3.63 -16.70
CA THR A 364 4.54 -4.56 -17.77
C THR A 364 4.71 -3.91 -19.16
N GLY A 365 4.34 -2.64 -19.29
CA GLY A 365 4.54 -1.86 -20.53
C GLY A 365 6.02 -1.59 -20.80
N THR A 366 6.79 -1.29 -19.75
CA THR A 366 8.25 -1.14 -19.87
C THR A 366 8.89 -2.45 -20.35
N PHE A 367 8.44 -3.60 -19.84
CA PHE A 367 8.93 -4.90 -20.34
C PHE A 367 8.62 -5.12 -21.82
N LEU A 368 7.46 -4.68 -22.31
CA LEU A 368 7.13 -4.73 -23.75
C LEU A 368 8.12 -3.90 -24.57
N LEU A 369 8.45 -2.68 -24.15
CA LEU A 369 9.45 -1.84 -24.81
C LEU A 369 10.83 -2.52 -24.87
N ILE A 370 11.26 -3.08 -23.75
CA ILE A 370 12.53 -3.84 -23.65
C ILE A 370 12.54 -5.04 -24.61
N PHE A 371 11.42 -5.76 -24.70
CA PHE A 371 11.31 -6.90 -25.61
C PHE A 371 11.39 -6.48 -27.09
N LEU A 372 10.68 -5.43 -27.49
CA LEU A 372 10.74 -4.91 -28.87
C LEU A 372 12.15 -4.46 -29.25
N ALA A 373 12.84 -3.75 -28.33
CA ALA A 373 14.23 -3.38 -28.50
C ALA A 373 15.15 -4.62 -28.66
N ALA A 374 14.94 -5.64 -27.82
CA ALA A 374 15.69 -6.88 -27.88
C ALA A 374 15.47 -7.63 -29.20
N VAL A 375 14.25 -7.65 -29.75
CA VAL A 375 13.96 -8.22 -31.07
C VAL A 375 14.75 -7.52 -32.18
N PHE A 376 14.82 -6.19 -32.15
CA PHE A 376 15.59 -5.41 -33.10
C PHE A 376 17.09 -5.71 -32.98
N PHE A 377 17.67 -5.62 -31.79
CA PHE A 377 19.12 -5.85 -31.59
C PHE A 377 19.53 -7.29 -31.85
N ALA A 378 18.68 -8.28 -31.60
CA ALA A 378 18.95 -9.68 -31.91
C ALA A 378 19.12 -9.95 -33.42
N ARG A 379 18.48 -9.14 -34.27
CA ARG A 379 18.56 -9.23 -35.73
C ARG A 379 19.67 -8.38 -36.31
N SER A 380 20.04 -7.30 -35.65
CA SER A 380 21.09 -6.38 -36.12
C SER A 380 22.49 -7.04 -36.18
N GLY A 381 22.67 -8.22 -35.57
CA GLY A 381 23.88 -9.01 -35.58
C GLY A 381 24.04 -9.95 -36.78
N GLN A 382 22.98 -10.19 -37.56
CA GLN A 382 23.02 -11.12 -38.72
C GLN A 382 23.50 -10.35 -39.93
N THR A 383 24.56 -10.84 -40.52
CA THR A 383 25.12 -10.35 -41.80
C THR A 383 24.31 -10.96 -42.94
N GLU A 384 23.18 -10.36 -43.28
CA GLU A 384 22.54 -10.56 -44.57
C GLU A 384 22.89 -9.36 -45.45
N GLU A 385 23.07 -9.59 -46.76
CA GLU A 385 23.37 -8.59 -47.80
C GLU A 385 22.27 -7.54 -48.01
N ASP A 386 21.58 -7.15 -46.91
CA ASP A 386 20.49 -6.19 -46.98
C ASP A 386 21.01 -4.75 -47.03
N GLU A 387 20.50 -3.96 -47.97
CA GLU A 387 20.77 -2.54 -48.20
C GLU A 387 20.47 -1.61 -47.00
N GLU A 388 19.93 -2.10 -45.86
CA GLU A 388 19.60 -1.26 -44.73
C GLU A 388 20.80 -1.00 -43.84
N ASP A 389 21.28 0.24 -43.83
CA ASP A 389 22.33 0.69 -42.90
C ASP A 389 21.76 0.82 -41.48
N THR A 390 22.00 -0.21 -40.68
CA THR A 390 21.56 -0.27 -39.27
C THR A 390 22.07 0.92 -38.46
N GLY A 391 23.27 1.43 -38.78
CA GLY A 391 23.80 2.62 -38.10
C GLY A 391 22.95 3.87 -38.39
N VAL A 392 22.65 4.09 -39.67
CA VAL A 392 21.78 5.23 -40.06
C VAL A 392 20.39 5.09 -39.49
N LEU A 393 19.86 3.86 -39.36
CA LEU A 393 18.55 3.61 -38.80
C LEU A 393 18.47 4.01 -37.32
N VAL A 394 19.42 3.59 -36.48
CA VAL A 394 19.43 3.97 -35.04
C VAL A 394 19.62 5.47 -34.87
N LEU A 395 20.40 6.11 -35.75
CA LEU A 395 20.55 7.56 -35.72
C LEU A 395 19.24 8.26 -36.03
N LYS A 396 18.53 7.85 -37.11
CA LYS A 396 17.20 8.37 -37.42
C LYS A 396 16.18 8.17 -36.27
N ALA A 397 16.22 7.01 -35.61
CA ALA A 397 15.33 6.71 -34.48
C ALA A 397 15.58 7.64 -33.30
N GLY A 398 16.85 7.87 -32.91
CA GLY A 398 17.19 8.76 -31.80
C GLY A 398 16.82 10.22 -32.07
N TRP A 399 17.18 10.73 -33.26
CA TRP A 399 16.80 12.08 -33.66
C TRP A 399 15.28 12.24 -33.84
N GLY A 400 14.62 11.24 -34.43
CA GLY A 400 13.17 11.23 -34.61
C GLY A 400 12.43 11.23 -33.27
N PHE A 401 12.90 10.46 -32.29
CA PHE A 401 12.35 10.46 -30.93
C PHE A 401 12.54 11.83 -30.26
N GLY A 402 13.75 12.40 -30.31
CA GLY A 402 14.00 13.72 -29.75
C GLY A 402 13.15 14.83 -30.40
N PHE A 403 13.02 14.81 -31.73
CA PHE A 403 12.14 15.75 -32.43
C PHE A 403 10.65 15.57 -32.06
N PHE A 404 10.21 14.32 -31.89
CA PHE A 404 8.85 14.02 -31.51
C PHE A 404 8.53 14.52 -30.09
N LEU A 405 9.46 14.36 -29.15
CA LEU A 405 9.33 14.93 -27.80
C LEU A 405 9.18 16.46 -27.84
N MET A 406 10.02 17.14 -28.65
CA MET A 406 9.93 18.58 -28.83
C MET A 406 8.59 19.02 -29.42
N LEU A 407 8.10 18.30 -30.42
CA LEU A 407 6.81 18.60 -31.05
C LEU A 407 5.66 18.46 -30.06
N CYS A 408 5.64 17.39 -29.26
CA CYS A 408 4.62 17.19 -28.25
C CYS A 408 4.66 18.30 -27.18
N ASN A 409 5.84 18.64 -26.70
CA ASN A 409 5.99 19.75 -25.74
C ASN A 409 5.53 21.09 -26.31
N PHE A 410 5.77 21.35 -27.59
CA PHE A 410 5.32 22.56 -28.25
C PHE A 410 3.79 22.62 -28.37
N ILE A 411 3.14 21.48 -28.65
CA ILE A 411 1.68 21.39 -28.76
C ILE A 411 1.02 21.57 -27.39
N GLU A 412 1.55 20.94 -26.34
CA GLU A 412 0.98 21.00 -24.99
C GLU A 412 1.36 22.27 -24.22
N ASN A 413 2.29 23.08 -24.75
CA ASN A 413 2.77 24.33 -24.16
C ASN A 413 3.20 24.21 -22.68
N LYS A 414 3.85 23.11 -22.31
CA LYS A 414 4.21 22.80 -20.93
C LYS A 414 5.56 23.39 -20.51
N GLN A 415 5.68 23.72 -19.22
CA GLN A 415 6.81 24.52 -18.69
C GLN A 415 8.06 23.73 -18.32
N ASN A 416 8.04 22.40 -18.30
CA ASN A 416 9.19 21.59 -17.86
C ASN A 416 10.14 21.20 -18.99
N TYR A 417 10.75 22.19 -19.63
CA TYR A 417 11.64 21.99 -20.77
C TYR A 417 12.95 21.28 -20.42
N LYS A 418 13.49 21.47 -19.22
CA LYS A 418 14.84 21.01 -18.87
C LYS A 418 15.04 19.51 -19.02
N MET A 419 14.17 18.70 -18.42
CA MET A 419 14.27 17.24 -18.45
C MET A 419 13.98 16.67 -19.83
N LEU A 420 13.06 17.28 -20.57
CA LEU A 420 12.76 16.90 -21.95
C LEU A 420 13.96 17.14 -22.88
N TYR A 421 14.58 18.32 -22.82
CA TYR A 421 15.78 18.62 -23.63
C TYR A 421 16.94 17.68 -23.24
N PHE A 422 17.08 17.39 -21.95
CA PHE A 422 18.11 16.49 -21.50
C PHE A 422 17.87 15.04 -22.00
N THR A 423 16.63 14.57 -21.96
CA THR A 423 16.24 13.29 -22.57
C THR A 423 16.56 13.23 -24.06
N MET A 424 16.24 14.29 -24.79
CA MET A 424 16.55 14.43 -26.22
C MET A 424 18.06 14.35 -26.46
N LEU A 425 18.88 15.06 -25.71
CA LEU A 425 20.33 15.05 -25.84
C LEU A 425 20.91 13.66 -25.56
N LEU A 426 20.43 12.97 -24.54
CA LEU A 426 20.85 11.59 -24.21
C LEU A 426 20.46 10.61 -25.32
N ALA A 427 19.25 10.72 -25.87
CA ALA A 427 18.80 9.89 -26.98
C ALA A 427 19.66 10.10 -28.25
N ILE A 428 19.99 11.36 -28.56
CA ILE A 428 20.89 11.70 -29.68
C ILE A 428 22.29 11.12 -29.42
N ALA A 429 22.86 11.34 -28.23
CA ALA A 429 24.18 10.81 -27.88
C ALA A 429 24.22 9.27 -27.93
N CYS A 430 23.22 8.61 -27.39
CA CYS A 430 23.07 7.14 -27.47
C CYS A 430 23.02 6.67 -28.93
N SER A 431 22.21 7.31 -29.76
CA SER A 431 22.09 6.97 -31.17
C SER A 431 23.39 7.20 -31.95
N MET A 432 24.18 8.22 -31.60
CA MET A 432 25.49 8.47 -32.16
C MET A 432 26.50 7.37 -31.82
N PHE A 433 26.56 6.93 -30.55
CA PHE A 433 27.44 5.82 -30.17
C PHE A 433 27.01 4.50 -30.82
N LEU A 434 25.75 4.22 -30.93
CA LEU A 434 25.24 3.06 -31.66
C LEU A 434 25.57 3.15 -33.18
N TYR A 435 25.44 4.34 -33.78
CA TYR A 435 25.83 4.58 -35.16
C TYR A 435 27.31 4.27 -35.37
N LEU A 436 28.20 4.83 -34.55
CA LEU A 436 29.65 4.57 -34.63
C LEU A 436 29.97 3.10 -34.46
N TYR A 437 29.27 2.41 -33.54
CA TYR A 437 29.41 0.97 -33.35
C TYR A 437 29.03 0.18 -34.60
N PHE A 438 27.88 0.45 -35.19
CA PHE A 438 27.46 -0.30 -36.41
C PHE A 438 28.28 0.03 -37.65
N LYS A 439 28.66 1.29 -37.81
CA LYS A 439 29.44 1.73 -39.00
C LYS A 439 30.87 1.25 -38.99
N ASN A 440 31.45 1.02 -37.82
CA ASN A 440 32.86 0.64 -37.67
C ASN A 440 33.04 -0.81 -37.21
N ARG A 441 32.16 -1.73 -37.57
CA ARG A 441 32.27 -3.15 -37.17
C ARG A 441 33.57 -3.80 -37.58
N GLU A 442 34.15 -3.44 -38.72
CA GLU A 442 35.43 -3.93 -39.18
C GLU A 442 36.60 -3.39 -38.33
N ARG A 443 36.51 -2.19 -37.83
CA ARG A 443 37.50 -1.54 -36.96
C ARG A 443 37.24 -1.88 -35.52
N LYS A 444 37.65 -3.08 -35.08
CA LYS A 444 37.33 -3.63 -33.73
C LYS A 444 37.57 -2.67 -32.58
N ALA A 445 38.65 -1.87 -32.61
CA ALA A 445 38.92 -0.90 -31.54
C ALA A 445 37.88 0.22 -31.50
N VAL A 446 37.52 0.81 -32.64
CA VAL A 446 36.51 1.89 -32.70
C VAL A 446 35.12 1.37 -32.29
N SER A 447 34.76 0.20 -32.81
CA SER A 447 33.50 -0.48 -32.44
C SER A 447 33.45 -0.79 -30.95
N PHE A 448 34.54 -1.32 -30.37
CA PHE A 448 34.60 -1.56 -28.91
C PHE A 448 34.45 -0.29 -28.09
N ILE A 449 35.20 0.77 -28.44
CA ILE A 449 35.12 2.07 -27.75
C ILE A 449 33.69 2.64 -27.84
N ALA A 450 33.10 2.65 -29.04
CA ALA A 450 31.74 3.15 -29.23
C ALA A 450 30.73 2.39 -28.38
N MET A 451 30.83 1.06 -28.30
CA MET A 451 29.96 0.24 -27.45
C MET A 451 30.23 0.46 -25.96
N ALA A 452 31.48 0.61 -25.56
CA ALA A 452 31.82 0.94 -24.18
C ALA A 452 31.27 2.31 -23.76
N LEU A 453 31.33 3.33 -24.63
CA LEU A 453 30.72 4.64 -24.38
C LEU A 453 29.20 4.56 -24.36
N CYS A 454 28.56 3.76 -25.20
CA CYS A 454 27.13 3.52 -25.16
C CYS A 454 26.71 2.88 -23.82
N LEU A 455 27.46 1.89 -23.34
CA LEU A 455 27.23 1.24 -22.04
C LEU A 455 27.39 2.23 -20.90
N LEU A 456 28.47 3.01 -20.88
CA LEU A 456 28.68 4.04 -19.85
C LEU A 456 27.58 5.09 -19.86
N LEU A 457 27.17 5.54 -21.06
CA LEU A 457 26.06 6.47 -21.20
C LEU A 457 24.75 5.87 -20.65
N THR A 458 24.43 4.61 -20.98
CA THR A 458 23.23 3.93 -20.50
C THR A 458 23.23 3.85 -18.97
N VAL A 459 24.34 3.45 -18.34
CA VAL A 459 24.44 3.40 -16.88
C VAL A 459 24.32 4.79 -16.27
N ALA A 460 25.00 5.81 -16.83
CA ALA A 460 24.93 7.18 -16.33
C ALA A 460 23.52 7.78 -16.47
N GLU A 461 22.87 7.56 -17.62
CA GLU A 461 21.51 7.98 -17.91
C GLU A 461 20.50 7.43 -16.90
N LEU A 462 20.51 6.09 -16.72
CA LEU A 462 19.61 5.42 -15.78
C LEU A 462 19.90 5.80 -14.32
N SER A 463 21.18 6.03 -13.97
CA SER A 463 21.58 6.51 -12.65
C SER A 463 21.13 7.92 -12.39
N PHE A 464 21.18 8.78 -13.39
CA PHE A 464 20.71 10.15 -13.29
C PHE A 464 19.18 10.21 -13.20
N ASP A 465 18.50 9.36 -13.98
CA ASP A 465 17.06 9.19 -13.91
C ASP A 465 16.61 8.74 -12.51
N ALA A 466 17.24 7.70 -11.98
CA ALA A 466 17.01 7.23 -10.62
C ALA A 466 17.16 8.36 -9.58
N LYS A 467 18.24 9.17 -9.71
CA LYS A 467 18.45 10.33 -8.83
C LYS A 467 17.31 11.33 -8.91
N VAL A 468 16.88 11.69 -10.12
CA VAL A 468 15.81 12.68 -10.31
C VAL A 468 14.50 12.17 -9.73
N VAL A 469 14.16 10.90 -10.01
CA VAL A 469 12.94 10.27 -9.47
C VAL A 469 12.98 10.20 -7.95
N MET A 470 14.08 9.72 -7.37
CA MET A 470 14.23 9.61 -5.91
C MET A 470 14.17 10.99 -5.23
N PHE A 471 14.77 12.02 -5.83
CA PHE A 471 14.72 13.38 -5.29
C PHE A 471 13.32 13.99 -5.34
N ASN A 472 12.58 13.75 -6.43
CA ASN A 472 11.22 14.26 -6.61
C ASN A 472 10.17 13.51 -5.74
N MET A 473 10.50 12.32 -5.26
CA MET A 473 9.59 11.52 -4.42
C MET A 473 9.52 12.00 -2.96
N GLN A 474 10.11 13.16 -2.63
CA GLN A 474 10.20 13.61 -1.25
C GLN A 474 10.66 12.43 -0.35
N SER A 475 11.92 12.08 -0.48
CA SER A 475 12.52 11.22 0.53
C SER A 475 12.23 11.87 1.88
N THR A 476 11.48 11.22 2.72
CA THR A 476 11.36 11.66 4.10
C THR A 476 12.79 11.76 4.61
N MET A 477 13.16 12.93 5.10
CA MET A 477 14.32 12.94 5.95
C MET A 477 14.03 11.92 7.04
N ALA A 478 14.73 10.81 6.98
CA ALA A 478 14.72 9.86 8.06
C ALA A 478 15.15 10.68 9.27
N GLY A 479 14.22 10.99 10.14
CA GLY A 479 14.56 11.53 11.44
C GLY A 479 15.55 10.57 12.11
N ASP A 480 15.83 10.76 13.35
CA ASP A 480 16.56 9.75 14.12
C ASP A 480 15.67 8.51 14.32
N TYR A 481 15.45 7.71 13.23
CA TYR A 481 14.67 6.48 13.31
C TYR A 481 15.18 5.51 14.37
N PRO A 482 16.50 5.22 14.45
CA PRO A 482 17.04 4.38 15.52
C PRO A 482 16.75 4.92 16.92
N GLY A 483 17.02 6.20 17.18
CA GLY A 483 16.78 6.82 18.48
C GLY A 483 15.30 6.84 18.86
N TYR A 484 14.41 7.11 17.87
CA TYR A 484 12.96 7.01 18.10
C TYR A 484 12.54 5.61 18.52
N VAL A 485 13.00 4.57 17.79
CA VAL A 485 12.67 3.16 18.07
C VAL A 485 13.17 2.73 19.44
N GLU A 486 14.41 3.11 19.80
CA GLU A 486 14.98 2.82 21.12
C GLU A 486 14.15 3.46 22.24
N ALA A 487 13.84 4.75 22.10
CA ALA A 487 13.08 5.50 23.09
C ALA A 487 11.65 4.97 23.23
N GLN A 488 10.97 4.66 22.11
CA GLN A 488 9.60 4.12 22.14
C GLN A 488 9.58 2.71 22.75
N THR A 489 10.53 1.86 22.38
CA THR A 489 10.65 0.51 22.96
C THR A 489 10.89 0.59 24.47
N ALA A 490 11.76 1.52 24.92
CA ALA A 490 12.01 1.74 26.33
C ALA A 490 10.76 2.24 27.06
N GLN A 491 10.00 3.19 26.46
CA GLN A 491 8.78 3.71 27.06
C GLN A 491 7.72 2.62 27.26
N ILE A 492 7.47 1.80 26.23
CA ILE A 492 6.52 0.68 26.34
C ILE A 492 6.98 -0.36 27.39
N ARG A 493 8.26 -0.66 27.41
CA ARG A 493 8.84 -1.57 28.44
C ARG A 493 8.64 -0.99 29.84
N ASP A 494 8.86 0.31 30.05
CA ASP A 494 8.74 0.96 31.33
C ASP A 494 7.27 0.96 31.81
N VAL A 495 6.29 1.18 30.90
CA VAL A 495 4.85 1.02 31.22
C VAL A 495 4.51 -0.42 31.60
N LYS A 496 4.98 -1.41 30.85
CA LYS A 496 4.75 -2.84 31.17
C LYS A 496 5.44 -3.30 32.46
N ALA A 497 6.52 -2.65 32.85
CA ALA A 497 7.17 -2.91 34.13
C ALA A 497 6.46 -2.21 35.31
N TYR A 498 5.77 -1.12 35.05
CA TYR A 498 4.98 -0.41 36.04
C TYR A 498 3.66 -1.14 36.35
N ASP A 499 3.02 -1.72 35.33
CA ASP A 499 1.80 -2.50 35.44
C ASP A 499 1.88 -3.77 34.57
N ASP A 500 1.76 -4.93 35.18
CA ASP A 500 1.80 -6.26 34.55
C ASP A 500 0.39 -6.79 34.19
N GLY A 501 -0.67 -5.97 34.36
CA GLY A 501 -2.06 -6.29 34.06
C GLY A 501 -2.38 -6.39 32.56
N LEU A 502 -3.66 -6.64 32.28
CA LEU A 502 -4.20 -6.68 30.92
C LEU A 502 -4.87 -5.33 30.61
N TYR A 503 -4.30 -4.59 29.67
CA TYR A 503 -4.79 -3.27 29.26
C TYR A 503 -4.37 -2.95 27.82
N ARG A 504 -4.98 -1.91 27.27
CA ARG A 504 -4.52 -1.26 26.04
C ARG A 504 -3.78 0.03 26.35
N ILE A 505 -2.85 0.37 25.45
CA ILE A 505 -2.15 1.64 25.44
C ILE A 505 -2.60 2.38 24.17
N SER A 506 -2.83 3.68 24.30
CA SER A 506 -3.04 4.58 23.19
C SER A 506 -1.96 5.66 23.17
N GLN A 507 -1.84 6.39 22.08
CA GLN A 507 -0.96 7.53 22.02
C GLN A 507 -1.51 8.63 21.11
N THR A 508 -1.17 9.87 21.40
CA THR A 508 -1.63 11.04 20.65
C THR A 508 -0.64 11.52 19.61
N ARG A 509 0.52 10.88 19.50
CA ARG A 509 1.58 11.26 18.57
C ARG A 509 2.42 10.05 18.17
N CYS A 510 2.66 9.85 16.89
CA CYS A 510 3.52 8.78 16.37
C CYS A 510 4.82 9.31 15.75
N ARG A 511 5.66 8.39 15.25
CA ARG A 511 6.91 8.67 14.57
C ARG A 511 6.74 9.46 13.28
N SER A 512 5.68 9.21 12.55
CA SER A 512 5.43 9.87 11.28
C SER A 512 5.16 11.36 11.50
N ILE A 513 6.15 12.16 11.22
CA ILE A 513 6.04 13.61 11.22
C ILE A 513 5.59 14.01 9.82
N ASN A 514 4.30 14.00 9.58
CA ASN A 514 3.76 14.97 8.64
C ASN A 514 3.81 16.32 9.37
N ASN A 515 4.06 17.41 8.69
CA ASN A 515 4.11 18.76 9.26
C ASN A 515 2.85 19.14 10.05
N TYR A 516 1.82 18.31 10.00
CA TYR A 516 0.54 18.39 10.70
C TYR A 516 0.46 17.25 11.71
N ASN A 517 0.99 17.44 12.86
CA ASN A 517 1.21 16.53 13.99
C ASN A 517 -0.01 15.89 14.64
N THR A 518 -1.02 15.47 13.92
CA THR A 518 -2.30 15.19 14.54
C THR A 518 -2.87 13.81 14.30
N MET A 519 -2.18 13.01 13.50
CA MET A 519 -2.57 11.63 13.32
C MET A 519 -1.68 10.75 14.18
N SER A 520 -2.29 10.09 15.13
CA SER A 520 -1.60 9.34 16.14
C SER A 520 -1.67 7.85 15.90
N GLU A 521 -0.64 7.20 16.30
CA GLU A 521 -0.48 5.78 16.50
C GLU A 521 -0.40 4.91 15.25
N TYR A 522 -1.19 5.10 14.20
CA TYR A 522 -1.23 4.23 13.03
C TYR A 522 -1.04 2.73 13.36
N ASN A 523 0.17 2.18 13.20
CA ASN A 523 0.51 0.78 13.46
C ASN A 523 1.66 0.61 14.46
N GLU A 524 1.99 1.66 15.23
CA GLU A 524 3.10 1.58 16.20
C GLU A 524 2.85 0.53 17.29
N SER A 525 1.59 0.23 17.61
CA SER A 525 1.23 -0.89 18.50
C SER A 525 1.78 -2.22 17.98
N MET A 526 1.74 -2.44 16.67
CA MET A 526 2.33 -3.62 16.04
C MET A 526 3.85 -3.60 16.11
N ALA A 527 4.46 -2.42 15.84
CA ALA A 527 5.91 -2.27 15.82
C ALA A 527 6.56 -2.48 17.20
N TYR A 528 5.89 -2.06 18.27
CA TYR A 528 6.41 -2.11 19.64
C TYR A 528 5.70 -3.15 20.52
N ASN A 529 4.88 -3.99 19.91
CA ASN A 529 4.21 -5.13 20.54
C ASN A 529 3.44 -4.78 21.81
N TYR A 530 2.47 -3.85 21.71
CA TYR A 530 1.51 -3.56 22.75
C TYR A 530 0.08 -3.59 22.18
N TRP A 531 -0.93 -3.69 23.03
CA TRP A 531 -2.33 -3.71 22.59
C TRP A 531 -2.85 -2.29 22.44
N SER A 532 -3.62 -2.05 21.38
CA SER A 532 -4.17 -0.74 21.04
C SER A 532 -5.55 -0.85 20.41
N ALA A 533 -6.07 0.29 19.97
CA ALA A 533 -7.32 0.39 19.22
C ALA A 533 -7.09 0.91 17.79
N ALA A 534 -5.93 1.55 17.52
CA ALA A 534 -5.63 2.14 16.23
C ALA A 534 -5.13 1.12 15.20
N SER A 535 -5.34 1.43 13.92
CA SER A 535 -4.75 0.70 12.80
C SER A 535 -4.83 1.48 11.50
N TYR A 536 -3.83 1.28 10.63
CA TYR A 536 -3.84 1.79 9.27
C TYR A 536 -3.40 0.70 8.29
N SER A 537 -4.32 0.10 7.58
CA SER A 537 -4.03 -1.01 6.68
C SER A 537 -5.09 -1.16 5.59
N SER A 538 -4.68 -1.55 4.40
CA SER A 538 -5.62 -1.95 3.32
C SER A 538 -6.32 -3.29 3.59
N THR A 539 -6.01 -3.98 4.70
CA THR A 539 -6.55 -5.31 5.06
C THR A 539 -7.35 -5.24 6.37
N ARG A 540 -8.27 -4.31 6.44
CA ARG A 540 -9.05 -4.00 7.63
C ARG A 540 -10.34 -4.81 7.79
N ASP A 541 -10.89 -4.77 8.98
CA ASP A 541 -12.27 -5.18 9.27
C ASP A 541 -13.19 -3.95 9.33
N LEU A 542 -14.15 -3.86 8.42
CA LEU A 542 -15.07 -2.73 8.35
C LEU A 542 -15.95 -2.61 9.57
N MET A 543 -16.38 -3.72 10.16
CA MET A 543 -17.19 -3.70 11.37
C MET A 543 -16.44 -3.05 12.53
N ASN A 544 -15.10 -3.25 12.57
CA ASN A 544 -14.27 -2.57 13.56
C ASN A 544 -14.25 -1.06 13.33
N LEU A 545 -14.14 -0.62 12.07
CA LEU A 545 -14.15 0.80 11.74
C LEU A 545 -15.49 1.45 12.07
N GLU A 546 -16.61 0.80 11.75
CA GLU A 546 -17.95 1.28 12.07
C GLU A 546 -18.16 1.39 13.58
N PHE A 547 -17.70 0.39 14.33
CA PHE A 547 -17.79 0.45 15.79
C PHE A 547 -16.97 1.60 16.38
N MET A 548 -15.72 1.78 15.92
CA MET A 548 -14.86 2.86 16.37
C MET A 548 -15.44 4.24 16.05
N ASP A 549 -16.09 4.40 14.89
CA ASP A 549 -16.77 5.62 14.50
C ASP A 549 -17.94 5.95 15.46
N ARG A 550 -18.79 4.95 15.78
CA ARG A 550 -19.92 5.10 16.69
C ARG A 550 -19.51 5.53 18.10
N ILE A 551 -18.35 5.06 18.58
CA ILE A 551 -17.83 5.44 19.91
C ILE A 551 -16.92 6.68 19.88
N GLY A 552 -16.90 7.41 18.77
CA GLY A 552 -16.33 8.75 18.66
C GLY A 552 -14.88 8.85 18.19
N TYR A 553 -14.29 7.78 17.65
CA TYR A 553 -12.96 7.83 17.03
C TYR A 553 -13.04 8.09 15.54
N ARG A 554 -11.93 8.64 14.98
CA ARG A 554 -11.84 8.86 13.54
C ARG A 554 -11.61 7.60 12.77
N ASN A 555 -12.24 7.48 11.60
CA ASN A 555 -11.83 6.52 10.60
C ASN A 555 -11.83 7.14 9.19
N GLU A 556 -11.01 6.62 8.33
CA GLU A 556 -11.19 6.72 6.90
C GLU A 556 -11.89 5.45 6.44
N GLU A 557 -13.05 5.58 5.79
CA GLU A 557 -13.95 4.47 5.38
C GLU A 557 -13.23 3.22 4.88
N ASN A 558 -12.02 3.38 4.47
CA ASN A 558 -11.30 2.37 3.72
C ASN A 558 -10.05 1.79 4.37
N CYS A 559 -9.41 2.37 5.35
CA CYS A 559 -8.13 1.86 5.83
C CYS A 559 -7.65 2.31 7.21
N MET A 560 -8.32 3.24 7.87
CA MET A 560 -7.74 3.88 9.05
C MET A 560 -8.72 3.90 10.22
N SER A 561 -8.27 3.45 11.38
CA SER A 561 -8.86 3.80 12.66
C SER A 561 -7.83 4.60 13.44
N ILE A 562 -8.15 5.84 13.75
CA ILE A 562 -7.22 6.79 14.37
C ILE A 562 -7.75 7.19 15.72
N VAL A 563 -6.93 7.01 16.72
CA VAL A 563 -7.13 7.53 18.06
C VAL A 563 -6.23 8.75 18.22
N ASN A 564 -6.72 9.92 17.94
CA ASN A 564 -5.95 11.17 18.05
C ASN A 564 -6.32 12.05 19.26
N THR A 565 -7.30 11.62 20.03
CA THR A 565 -7.70 12.23 21.29
C THR A 565 -8.24 11.14 22.20
N SER A 566 -8.18 11.36 23.50
CA SER A 566 -8.78 10.45 24.45
C SER A 566 -10.27 10.77 24.58
N VAL A 567 -11.12 9.79 24.34
CA VAL A 567 -12.55 9.83 24.64
C VAL A 567 -12.77 8.96 25.87
N LEU A 568 -12.73 9.55 27.05
CA LEU A 568 -12.63 8.84 28.32
C LEU A 568 -13.60 7.67 28.51
N PRO A 569 -14.91 7.80 28.18
CA PRO A 569 -15.80 6.65 28.29
C PRO A 569 -15.51 5.55 27.30
N SER A 570 -15.11 5.90 26.08
CA SER A 570 -14.75 4.92 25.03
C SER A 570 -13.42 4.24 25.35
N ASP A 571 -12.43 5.01 25.81
CA ASP A 571 -11.16 4.47 26.29
C ASP A 571 -11.39 3.51 27.47
N ALA A 572 -12.27 3.89 28.41
CA ALA A 572 -12.61 3.05 29.54
C ALA A 572 -13.22 1.72 29.10
N LEU A 573 -14.20 1.74 28.20
CA LEU A 573 -14.85 0.55 27.67
C LEU A 573 -13.87 -0.39 26.97
N LEU A 574 -12.91 0.17 26.20
CA LEU A 574 -11.92 -0.61 25.47
C LEU A 574 -10.77 -1.11 26.34
N GLY A 575 -10.72 -0.75 27.62
CA GLY A 575 -9.61 -1.08 28.52
C GLY A 575 -8.33 -0.32 28.19
N ILE A 576 -8.42 0.88 27.57
CA ILE A 576 -7.29 1.78 27.37
C ILE A 576 -6.98 2.44 28.71
N ARG A 577 -5.95 1.93 29.36
CA ARG A 577 -5.54 2.38 30.68
C ARG A 577 -4.42 3.41 30.64
N TYR A 578 -3.55 3.33 29.66
CA TYR A 578 -2.44 4.25 29.50
C TYR A 578 -2.49 4.98 28.16
N VAL A 579 -2.21 6.29 28.22
CA VAL A 579 -2.13 7.15 27.03
C VAL A 579 -0.77 7.83 27.01
N LEU A 580 -0.03 7.65 25.93
CA LEU A 580 1.24 8.33 25.69
C LEU A 580 0.92 9.66 24.99
N SER A 581 1.06 10.78 25.69
CA SER A 581 0.68 12.08 25.15
C SER A 581 1.80 13.12 25.29
N ALA A 582 1.90 13.98 24.27
CA ALA A 582 2.79 15.13 24.31
C ALA A 582 2.26 16.22 25.26
N ASP A 583 0.95 16.33 25.34
CA ASP A 583 0.25 17.37 26.09
C ASP A 583 -0.68 16.73 27.13
N PRO A 584 -0.98 17.44 28.22
CA PRO A 584 -1.98 17.01 29.19
C PRO A 584 -3.37 16.84 28.55
N ILE A 585 -4.08 15.81 28.95
CA ILE A 585 -5.44 15.52 28.49
C ILE A 585 -6.37 15.63 29.70
N PRO A 586 -7.47 16.38 29.62
CA PRO A 586 -8.46 16.48 30.70
C PRO A 586 -8.93 15.12 31.18
N GLY A 587 -8.93 14.90 32.49
CA GLY A 587 -9.36 13.64 33.10
C GLY A 587 -8.30 12.54 33.18
N LEU A 588 -7.17 12.67 32.51
CA LEU A 588 -6.04 11.74 32.64
C LEU A 588 -5.03 12.24 33.69
N GLN A 589 -4.33 11.33 34.34
CA GLN A 589 -3.35 11.62 35.37
C GLN A 589 -1.93 11.27 34.91
N GLU A 590 -1.01 12.25 34.90
CA GLU A 590 0.39 11.99 34.55
C GLU A 590 1.07 11.13 35.61
N ILE A 591 1.76 10.08 35.18
CA ILE A 591 2.55 9.20 36.03
C ILE A 591 3.95 9.77 36.15
N SER A 592 4.20 10.56 37.20
CA SER A 592 5.46 11.27 37.42
C SER A 592 6.67 10.35 37.59
N GLY A 593 6.49 9.05 37.81
CA GLY A 593 7.57 8.06 37.96
C GLY A 593 8.10 7.47 36.64
N LEU A 594 7.43 7.75 35.51
CA LEU A 594 7.82 7.25 34.18
C LEU A 594 8.47 8.37 33.37
N GLU A 595 9.57 8.06 32.72
CA GLU A 595 10.36 9.04 31.96
C GLU A 595 9.61 9.46 30.67
N ARG A 596 9.58 10.76 30.42
CA ARG A 596 9.12 11.32 29.15
C ARG A 596 10.06 10.94 28.02
N ARG A 597 9.54 10.24 27.00
CA ARG A 597 10.31 9.79 25.84
C ARG A 597 9.62 10.15 24.54
N ASN A 598 10.36 10.42 23.49
CA ASN A 598 9.84 10.88 22.18
C ASN A 598 8.88 12.07 22.33
N GLY A 599 9.11 12.92 23.34
CA GLY A 599 8.26 14.06 23.64
C GLY A 599 6.90 13.71 24.26
N LYS A 600 6.68 12.46 24.69
CA LYS A 600 5.43 11.98 25.29
C LYS A 600 5.64 11.56 26.74
N SER A 601 4.76 12.05 27.64
CA SER A 601 4.59 11.55 29.00
C SER A 601 3.59 10.40 29.01
N VAL A 602 3.57 9.63 30.08
CA VAL A 602 2.60 8.55 30.29
C VAL A 602 1.50 9.06 31.21
N TYR A 603 0.26 8.96 30.74
CA TYR A 603 -0.94 9.31 31.49
C TYR A 603 -1.75 8.06 31.79
N GLU A 604 -2.32 7.97 33.00
CA GLU A 604 -3.25 6.92 33.39
C GLU A 604 -4.69 7.41 33.21
N ASN A 605 -5.53 6.56 32.64
CA ASN A 605 -6.97 6.72 32.62
C ASN A 605 -7.57 6.07 33.88
N PRO A 606 -8.01 6.84 34.89
CA PRO A 606 -8.53 6.30 36.14
C PRO A 606 -9.88 5.59 35.96
N TYR A 607 -10.54 5.81 34.82
CA TYR A 607 -11.85 5.22 34.48
C TYR A 607 -11.74 3.87 33.74
N ALA A 608 -10.55 3.41 33.37
CA ALA A 608 -10.36 2.22 32.54
C ALA A 608 -11.04 0.99 33.16
N LEU A 609 -11.86 0.32 32.38
CA LEU A 609 -12.56 -0.91 32.79
C LEU A 609 -11.65 -2.14 32.58
N PRO A 610 -11.84 -3.22 33.35
CA PRO A 610 -11.17 -4.48 33.09
C PRO A 610 -11.60 -5.03 31.72
N MET A 611 -10.74 -5.84 31.13
CA MET A 611 -10.97 -6.44 29.80
C MET A 611 -12.11 -7.48 29.81
N ALA A 612 -12.55 -7.92 30.99
CA ALA A 612 -13.62 -8.87 31.19
C ALA A 612 -14.42 -8.53 32.45
N PHE A 613 -15.74 -8.35 32.31
CA PHE A 613 -16.65 -8.12 33.46
C PHE A 613 -18.06 -8.65 33.17
N VAL A 614 -18.82 -8.95 34.23
CA VAL A 614 -20.20 -9.43 34.15
C VAL A 614 -21.17 -8.25 34.15
N TYR A 615 -22.21 -8.29 33.34
CA TYR A 615 -23.24 -7.27 33.32
C TYR A 615 -24.67 -7.88 33.24
N ASP A 616 -25.65 -7.14 33.72
CA ASP A 616 -27.06 -7.58 33.79
C ASP A 616 -27.94 -6.93 32.71
N GLY A 617 -27.36 -6.02 31.92
CA GLY A 617 -28.14 -5.11 31.11
C GLY A 617 -28.73 -5.74 29.85
N ALA A 618 -29.77 -5.13 29.39
CA ALA A 618 -30.35 -5.30 28.07
C ALA A 618 -30.14 -3.98 27.28
N GLY A 619 -30.18 -4.05 25.94
CA GLY A 619 -29.99 -2.85 25.10
C GLY A 619 -28.54 -2.40 24.92
N VAL A 620 -27.61 -3.33 25.02
CA VAL A 620 -26.16 -3.09 24.80
C VAL A 620 -25.78 -2.93 23.33
N ASN A 621 -26.74 -2.98 22.42
CA ASN A 621 -26.58 -2.70 21.00
C ASN A 621 -27.55 -1.56 20.61
N PRO A 622 -27.33 -0.34 21.09
CA PRO A 622 -28.18 0.79 20.74
C PRO A 622 -28.08 1.13 19.24
N GLU A 623 -29.18 1.66 18.70
CA GLU A 623 -29.16 2.18 17.34
C GLU A 623 -28.33 3.47 17.27
N TYR A 624 -27.47 3.58 16.23
CA TYR A 624 -26.65 4.77 16.02
C TYR A 624 -27.37 5.77 15.12
N GLU A 625 -27.76 6.89 15.66
CA GLU A 625 -28.48 7.96 14.98
C GLU A 625 -27.58 9.14 14.53
N GLY A 626 -26.28 8.89 14.36
CA GLY A 626 -25.33 9.91 13.91
C GLY A 626 -24.72 10.76 15.04
N ASN A 627 -25.00 10.44 16.30
CA ASN A 627 -24.47 11.15 17.47
C ASN A 627 -23.75 10.19 18.42
N SER A 628 -22.42 10.26 18.43
CA SER A 628 -21.58 9.41 19.27
C SER A 628 -21.77 9.67 20.77
N PHE A 629 -22.10 10.87 21.20
CA PHE A 629 -22.34 11.19 22.62
C PHE A 629 -23.55 10.43 23.14
N GLU A 630 -24.67 10.50 22.43
CA GLU A 630 -25.89 9.80 22.82
C GLU A 630 -25.75 8.28 22.68
N TYR A 631 -25.01 7.81 21.67
CA TYR A 631 -24.70 6.39 21.53
C TYR A 631 -23.91 5.85 22.73
N ILE A 632 -22.88 6.58 23.20
CA ILE A 632 -22.10 6.22 24.38
C ILE A 632 -22.98 6.22 25.65
N ASN A 633 -23.86 7.24 25.85
CA ASN A 633 -24.81 7.27 26.92
C ASN A 633 -25.72 6.01 26.94
N ALA A 634 -26.26 5.65 25.77
CA ALA A 634 -27.14 4.49 25.64
C ALA A 634 -26.39 3.17 25.89
N LEU A 635 -25.17 3.07 25.41
CA LEU A 635 -24.32 1.89 25.57
C LEU A 635 -23.99 1.64 27.05
N TYR A 636 -23.60 2.68 27.78
CA TYR A 636 -23.34 2.59 29.22
C TYR A 636 -24.60 2.30 30.03
N SER A 637 -25.73 2.87 29.63
CA SER A 637 -27.03 2.55 30.28
C SER A 637 -27.38 1.06 30.08
N GLY A 638 -27.14 0.52 28.91
CA GLY A 638 -27.32 -0.92 28.66
C GLY A 638 -26.41 -1.79 29.52
N LEU A 639 -25.13 -1.45 29.64
CA LEU A 639 -24.14 -2.20 30.44
C LEU A 639 -24.46 -2.11 31.95
N ALA A 640 -24.86 -0.95 32.44
CA ALA A 640 -25.23 -0.75 33.84
C ALA A 640 -26.57 -1.39 34.19
N GLY A 641 -27.50 -1.52 33.24
CA GLY A 641 -28.88 -1.97 33.47
C GLY A 641 -29.79 -0.90 34.01
N HIS A 642 -29.37 0.37 34.05
CA HIS A 642 -30.16 1.54 34.46
C HIS A 642 -29.71 2.75 33.61
N GLU A 643 -30.51 3.82 33.65
CA GLU A 643 -30.20 5.05 32.93
C GLU A 643 -28.89 5.67 33.42
N VAL A 644 -27.94 5.87 32.52
CA VAL A 644 -26.64 6.52 32.75
C VAL A 644 -26.50 7.66 31.76
N ARG A 645 -26.29 8.87 32.24
CA ARG A 645 -26.04 10.03 31.40
C ARG A 645 -24.65 10.58 31.67
N LEU A 646 -23.73 10.23 30.80
CA LEU A 646 -22.33 10.66 30.86
C LEU A 646 -22.15 12.01 30.18
N PHE A 647 -22.72 12.16 29.00
CA PHE A 647 -22.64 13.36 28.19
C PHE A 647 -23.96 14.12 28.21
N SER A 648 -23.84 15.43 28.42
CA SER A 648 -24.99 16.37 28.34
C SER A 648 -24.65 17.49 27.37
N PRO A 649 -25.57 17.90 26.48
CA PRO A 649 -25.31 18.94 25.49
C PRO A 649 -25.05 20.27 26.19
N VAL A 650 -24.14 21.07 25.62
CA VAL A 650 -23.80 22.42 26.06
C VAL A 650 -24.05 23.37 24.90
N GLU A 651 -24.63 24.53 25.21
CA GLU A 651 -24.93 25.54 24.19
C GLU A 651 -23.64 26.18 23.66
N ALA A 652 -23.58 26.36 22.34
CA ALA A 652 -22.50 27.03 21.68
C ALA A 652 -23.02 28.02 20.65
N GLU A 653 -22.47 29.23 20.66
CA GLU A 653 -22.77 30.26 19.68
C GLU A 653 -21.76 30.20 18.54
N MET A 654 -22.22 29.88 17.31
CA MET A 654 -21.40 29.84 16.14
C MET A 654 -21.27 31.22 15.52
N LYS A 655 -20.05 31.60 15.15
CA LYS A 655 -19.76 32.84 14.46
C LYS A 655 -18.78 32.61 13.31
N ARG A 656 -19.12 33.17 12.16
CA ARG A 656 -18.17 33.27 11.05
C ARG A 656 -17.28 34.48 11.28
N GLU A 657 -15.99 34.28 11.48
CA GLU A 657 -15.04 35.37 11.73
C GLU A 657 -14.56 36.02 10.42
N ASP A 658 -14.29 35.16 9.42
CA ASP A 658 -13.91 35.56 8.06
C ASP A 658 -14.29 34.45 7.06
N ASP A 659 -13.83 34.59 5.80
CA ASP A 659 -14.15 33.62 4.75
C ASP A 659 -13.58 32.22 4.98
N TYR A 660 -12.64 32.07 5.91
CA TYR A 660 -11.90 30.83 6.16
C TYR A 660 -11.89 30.39 7.62
N THR A 661 -12.51 31.17 8.51
CA THR A 661 -12.48 30.91 9.94
C THR A 661 -13.91 30.92 10.51
N ILE A 662 -14.29 29.81 11.12
CA ILE A 662 -15.50 29.68 11.94
C ILE A 662 -15.08 29.51 13.38
N SER A 663 -15.76 30.16 14.29
CA SER A 663 -15.58 30.00 15.73
C SER A 663 -16.88 29.58 16.41
N TRP A 664 -16.73 28.91 17.54
CA TRP A 664 -17.81 28.58 18.47
C TRP A 664 -17.40 29.07 19.86
N GLU A 665 -18.28 29.84 20.48
CA GLU A 665 -18.19 30.20 21.89
C GLU A 665 -19.15 29.28 22.67
N VAL A 666 -18.56 28.41 23.47
CA VAL A 666 -19.30 27.46 24.31
C VAL A 666 -19.48 28.11 25.68
N HIS A 667 -20.74 28.20 26.12
CA HIS A 667 -21.12 28.85 27.35
C HIS A 667 -21.71 27.86 28.38
N ASP A 668 -21.79 28.31 29.62
CA ASP A 668 -22.44 27.58 30.72
C ASP A 668 -21.91 26.12 30.90
N ILE A 669 -20.61 25.92 30.71
CA ILE A 669 -19.96 24.62 30.93
C ILE A 669 -20.13 24.32 32.43
N PRO A 670 -20.72 23.17 32.82
CA PRO A 670 -20.85 22.83 34.21
C PRO A 670 -19.50 22.69 34.91
N GLU A 671 -19.39 23.24 36.11
CA GLU A 671 -18.15 23.24 36.89
C GLU A 671 -17.66 21.83 37.16
N GLY A 672 -16.36 21.58 36.89
CA GLY A 672 -15.71 20.29 37.09
C GLY A 672 -15.98 19.25 36.01
N GLN A 673 -16.77 19.54 34.96
CA GLN A 673 -17.01 18.63 33.84
C GLN A 673 -15.98 18.79 32.75
N TYR A 674 -15.79 17.75 31.93
CA TYR A 674 -14.86 17.81 30.80
C TYR A 674 -15.61 18.12 29.51
N LEU A 675 -15.14 19.12 28.77
CA LEU A 675 -15.77 19.52 27.52
C LEU A 675 -15.25 18.72 26.33
N TYR A 676 -16.19 18.27 25.51
CA TYR A 676 -15.93 17.63 24.23
C TYR A 676 -16.67 18.33 23.11
N GLY A 677 -16.06 18.34 21.93
CA GLY A 677 -16.68 18.81 20.70
C GLY A 677 -16.73 17.72 19.64
N CYS A 678 -17.66 17.86 18.71
CA CYS A 678 -17.74 17.10 17.48
C CYS A 678 -18.15 18.03 16.35
N LEU A 679 -17.45 17.94 15.23
CA LEU A 679 -17.88 18.57 13.99
C LEU A 679 -18.48 17.45 13.12
N PRO A 680 -19.83 17.25 13.13
CA PRO A 680 -20.50 16.08 12.55
C PRO A 680 -20.58 16.15 11.04
N TRP A 681 -19.50 16.57 10.42
CA TRP A 681 -19.50 16.92 9.03
C TRP A 681 -18.27 16.36 8.29
N LYS A 682 -18.51 15.67 7.20
CA LYS A 682 -17.49 15.08 6.37
C LYS A 682 -17.28 15.90 5.11
N SER A 683 -16.09 16.38 4.89
CA SER A 683 -15.76 17.23 3.74
C SER A 683 -14.37 16.99 3.19
N SER A 684 -14.06 17.65 2.11
CA SER A 684 -12.70 17.71 1.57
C SER A 684 -11.82 18.80 2.23
N VAL A 685 -12.31 19.45 3.30
CA VAL A 685 -11.60 20.52 3.99
C VAL A 685 -10.60 19.96 4.98
N SER A 686 -9.39 20.47 4.93
CA SER A 686 -8.42 20.35 6.02
C SER A 686 -8.32 21.70 6.72
N GLY A 687 -8.04 21.67 8.02
CA GLY A 687 -7.90 22.89 8.79
C GLY A 687 -7.12 22.67 10.07
N LEU A 688 -6.90 23.78 10.76
CA LEU A 688 -6.36 23.78 12.10
C LEU A 688 -7.48 24.11 13.08
N LEU A 689 -7.72 23.19 14.00
CA LEU A 689 -8.68 23.38 15.09
C LEU A 689 -7.92 23.96 16.27
N HIS A 690 -8.33 25.14 16.71
CA HIS A 690 -7.75 25.85 17.83
C HIS A 690 -8.72 25.86 19.00
N VAL A 691 -8.19 25.71 20.19
CA VAL A 691 -8.94 25.72 21.43
C VAL A 691 -8.34 26.71 22.41
N ASN A 692 -9.09 27.73 22.81
CA ASN A 692 -8.72 28.72 23.83
C ASN A 692 -7.33 29.37 23.60
N TYR A 693 -6.90 29.52 22.32
CA TYR A 693 -5.61 30.09 21.93
C TYR A 693 -4.37 29.29 22.38
N VAL A 694 -4.54 28.16 23.03
CA VAL A 694 -3.43 27.38 23.63
C VAL A 694 -3.24 26.05 22.91
N TYR A 695 -4.31 25.39 22.52
CA TYR A 695 -4.29 24.08 21.91
C TYR A 695 -4.60 24.15 20.42
N GLN A 696 -3.82 23.44 19.62
CA GLN A 696 -4.01 23.36 18.17
C GLN A 696 -3.94 21.91 17.73
N THR A 697 -4.92 21.48 16.96
CA THR A 697 -4.95 20.15 16.34
C THR A 697 -5.39 20.26 14.90
N GLU A 698 -5.01 19.32 14.08
CA GLU A 698 -5.45 19.27 12.69
C GLU A 698 -6.89 18.79 12.59
N TYR A 699 -7.65 19.39 11.73
CA TYR A 699 -8.95 18.93 11.30
C TYR A 699 -8.84 18.35 9.89
N ALA A 700 -9.17 17.09 9.74
CA ALA A 700 -9.19 16.40 8.47
C ALA A 700 -10.62 16.01 8.12
N GLY A 701 -11.29 16.86 7.34
CA GLY A 701 -12.71 16.68 7.01
C GLY A 701 -13.02 15.48 6.12
N TRP A 702 -12.02 14.85 5.50
CA TRP A 702 -12.19 13.61 4.73
C TRP A 702 -12.28 12.35 5.63
N LEU A 703 -11.92 12.46 6.91
CA LEU A 703 -12.14 11.41 7.89
C LEU A 703 -13.56 11.49 8.43
N SER A 704 -14.03 10.44 9.08
CA SER A 704 -15.29 10.50 9.80
C SER A 704 -15.25 11.56 10.90
N PRO A 705 -16.37 12.15 11.27
CA PRO A 705 -16.47 12.98 12.45
C PRO A 705 -15.93 12.23 13.68
N SER A 706 -15.21 12.94 14.55
CA SER A 706 -14.70 12.36 15.78
C SER A 706 -14.93 13.30 16.95
N LEU A 707 -15.02 12.75 18.13
CA LEU A 707 -15.02 13.53 19.35
C LEU A 707 -13.60 14.08 19.59
N PHE A 708 -13.50 15.31 20.07
CA PHE A 708 -12.25 15.89 20.52
C PHE A 708 -12.42 16.55 21.88
N SER A 709 -11.46 16.32 22.75
CA SER A 709 -11.41 16.91 24.08
C SER A 709 -11.01 18.38 23.97
N ILE A 710 -11.68 19.23 24.74
CA ILE A 710 -11.48 20.67 24.77
C ILE A 710 -10.96 21.05 26.15
N PRO A 711 -9.63 21.30 26.30
CA PRO A 711 -9.10 21.89 27.53
C PRO A 711 -9.66 23.29 27.70
N TYR A 712 -10.16 23.62 28.88
CA TYR A 712 -10.60 24.97 29.19
C TYR A 712 -10.11 25.37 30.60
N GLU A 713 -9.86 26.66 30.78
CA GLU A 713 -9.49 27.23 32.07
C GLU A 713 -10.74 27.66 32.86
N GLU A 714 -10.55 27.99 34.14
CA GLU A 714 -11.63 28.45 34.98
C GLU A 714 -12.39 29.63 34.36
N GLY A 715 -13.72 29.52 34.25
CA GLY A 715 -14.56 30.58 33.67
C GLY A 715 -15.80 30.11 32.92
N ASN A 716 -16.10 28.80 32.91
CA ASN A 716 -17.30 28.19 32.33
C ASN A 716 -17.54 28.53 30.85
N THR A 717 -16.51 28.97 30.13
CA THR A 717 -16.61 29.25 28.71
C THR A 717 -15.36 28.71 27.97
N ALA A 718 -15.57 28.23 26.76
CA ALA A 718 -14.48 27.84 25.88
C ALA A 718 -14.69 28.45 24.50
N ARG A 719 -13.60 28.79 23.82
CA ARG A 719 -13.63 29.22 22.43
C ARG A 719 -12.90 28.22 21.57
N VAL A 720 -13.61 27.71 20.58
CA VAL A 720 -13.08 26.79 19.57
C VAL A 720 -13.20 27.46 18.22
N TRP A 721 -12.17 27.41 17.39
CA TRP A 721 -12.27 27.88 16.01
C TRP A 721 -11.53 26.99 15.06
N LEU A 722 -12.08 26.84 13.87
CA LEU A 722 -11.49 26.13 12.75
C LEU A 722 -10.99 27.13 11.73
N GLU A 723 -9.70 27.07 11.45
CA GLU A 723 -9.05 27.78 10.37
C GLU A 723 -8.81 26.81 9.22
N ALA A 724 -9.47 27.00 8.08
CA ALA A 724 -9.29 26.17 6.91
C ALA A 724 -7.90 26.37 6.33
N VAL A 725 -7.19 25.28 6.08
CA VAL A 725 -5.86 25.24 5.46
C VAL A 725 -5.98 24.40 4.21
N TYR A 726 -5.36 24.83 3.15
CA TYR A 726 -5.27 24.12 1.90
C TYR A 726 -4.01 23.26 1.85
N ASP A 727 -4.17 21.95 1.70
CA ASP A 727 -3.08 21.07 1.34
C ASP A 727 -2.98 21.00 -0.18
N ALA A 728 -2.11 21.83 -0.78
CA ALA A 728 -1.70 21.64 -2.15
C ALA A 728 -0.71 20.49 -2.17
N LYS A 729 -1.08 19.37 -2.73
CA LYS A 729 -0.18 18.22 -3.03
C LYS A 729 1.07 18.65 -3.83
N ASP A 730 1.08 19.84 -4.34
CA ASP A 730 2.17 20.47 -5.08
C ASP A 730 2.51 21.84 -4.47
N GLU A 731 3.39 21.85 -3.50
CA GLU A 731 4.29 22.95 -3.13
C GLU A 731 3.93 23.98 -2.08
N LEU A 732 2.75 24.14 -1.55
CA LEU A 732 2.59 25.16 -0.50
C LEU A 732 1.33 24.89 0.33
N VAL A 733 1.51 24.52 1.57
CA VAL A 733 0.52 24.86 2.60
C VAL A 733 0.47 26.38 2.68
N ARG A 734 -0.51 26.96 2.03
CA ARG A 734 -0.83 28.36 2.22
C ARG A 734 -2.00 28.42 3.18
N SER A 735 -1.83 29.18 4.24
CA SER A 735 -2.97 29.70 4.96
C SER A 735 -3.91 30.33 3.95
N VAL A 736 -5.14 29.91 3.91
CA VAL A 736 -6.13 30.41 2.95
C VAL A 736 -6.42 31.91 3.16
N ARG A 737 -5.96 32.46 4.28
CA ARG A 737 -5.97 33.91 4.55
C ARG A 737 -5.26 34.78 3.50
N ASP A 738 -4.30 34.21 2.76
CA ASP A 738 -3.52 34.92 1.76
C ASP A 738 -4.20 35.01 0.39
N VAL A 739 -5.37 34.41 0.22
CA VAL A 739 -6.11 34.37 -1.05
C VAL A 739 -7.54 34.83 -0.80
N SER A 740 -7.96 35.92 -1.45
CA SER A 740 -9.36 36.31 -1.36
C SER A 740 -10.28 35.33 -2.08
N LEU A 741 -11.52 35.22 -1.62
CA LEU A 741 -12.52 34.37 -2.26
C LEU A 741 -12.76 34.78 -3.72
N GLU A 742 -12.70 36.06 -4.02
CA GLU A 742 -12.83 36.59 -5.37
C GLU A 742 -11.67 36.17 -6.26
N ASP A 743 -10.45 36.15 -5.76
CA ASP A 743 -9.28 35.64 -6.48
C ASP A 743 -9.34 34.14 -6.71
N ALA A 744 -9.86 33.38 -5.76
CA ALA A 744 -10.07 31.95 -5.90
C ALA A 744 -11.13 31.63 -6.96
N VAL A 745 -12.20 32.37 -7.03
CA VAL A 745 -13.30 32.20 -8.01
C VAL A 745 -12.88 32.57 -9.42
N THR A 746 -11.99 33.55 -9.61
CA THR A 746 -11.50 33.96 -10.94
C THR A 746 -10.69 32.91 -11.68
N PHE A 747 -10.22 31.87 -10.98
CA PHE A 747 -9.44 30.78 -11.57
C PHE A 747 -10.28 29.55 -11.93
N LEU A 748 -11.59 29.55 -11.63
CA LEU A 748 -12.50 28.45 -11.90
C LEU A 748 -13.54 28.83 -12.96
N THR A 749 -13.78 27.93 -13.89
CA THR A 749 -14.94 28.02 -14.77
C THR A 749 -16.22 27.61 -14.02
N GLU A 750 -17.38 28.11 -14.47
CA GLU A 750 -18.68 27.70 -13.91
C GLU A 750 -18.90 26.17 -14.01
N GLU A 751 -18.34 25.50 -15.02
CA GLU A 751 -18.40 24.05 -15.19
C GLU A 751 -17.54 23.31 -14.16
N GLU A 752 -16.34 23.81 -13.86
CA GLU A 752 -15.46 23.26 -12.83
C GLU A 752 -16.04 23.44 -11.43
N MET A 753 -16.70 24.59 -11.17
CA MET A 753 -17.40 24.82 -9.91
C MET A 753 -18.62 23.88 -9.75
N ALA A 754 -19.34 23.61 -10.83
CA ALA A 754 -20.51 22.72 -10.82
C ALA A 754 -20.13 21.24 -10.77
N ALA A 755 -19.05 20.83 -11.43
CA ALA A 755 -18.58 19.44 -11.49
C ALA A 755 -17.89 19.00 -10.20
N GLY A 756 -17.47 19.94 -9.37
CA GLY A 756 -16.74 19.62 -8.14
C GLY A 756 -15.39 18.94 -8.39
N GLU A 757 -14.79 19.17 -9.55
CA GLU A 757 -13.49 18.63 -9.90
C GLU A 757 -12.37 19.29 -9.09
N ARG A 758 -11.37 18.48 -8.72
CA ARG A 758 -10.18 18.89 -7.97
C ARG A 758 -9.23 19.72 -8.84
N SER A 759 -9.55 20.97 -9.07
CA SER A 759 -8.50 21.94 -9.34
C SER A 759 -8.03 22.55 -8.01
N ASN A 760 -6.79 22.99 -7.93
CA ASN A 760 -6.26 23.64 -6.71
C ASN A 760 -7.16 24.79 -6.23
N THR A 761 -7.80 25.50 -7.14
CA THR A 761 -8.75 26.58 -6.90
C THR A 761 -10.16 26.08 -6.53
N GLY A 762 -10.62 24.91 -7.02
CA GLY A 762 -11.94 24.33 -6.71
C GLY A 762 -12.13 23.98 -5.24
N ILE A 763 -11.06 23.68 -4.54
CA ILE A 763 -11.08 23.37 -3.12
C ILE A 763 -11.41 24.63 -2.30
N TYR A 764 -10.89 25.78 -2.63
CA TYR A 764 -11.16 27.04 -1.91
C TYR A 764 -12.64 27.42 -1.95
N VAL A 765 -13.26 27.36 -3.12
CA VAL A 765 -14.68 27.67 -3.28
C VAL A 765 -15.56 26.68 -2.51
N LYS A 766 -15.23 25.40 -2.55
CA LYS A 766 -15.93 24.39 -1.74
C LYS A 766 -15.73 24.61 -0.26
N THR A 767 -14.50 24.94 0.18
CA THR A 767 -14.17 25.20 1.57
C THR A 767 -15.03 26.31 2.14
N ALA A 768 -15.10 27.45 1.45
CA ALA A 768 -15.88 28.57 1.91
C ALA A 768 -17.39 28.27 2.02
N ARG A 769 -17.98 27.59 1.01
CA ARG A 769 -19.40 27.17 1.06
C ARG A 769 -19.69 26.20 2.17
N ILE A 770 -18.77 25.34 2.44
CA ILE A 770 -18.93 24.26 3.40
C ILE A 770 -18.83 24.79 4.83
N MET A 771 -17.95 25.76 5.09
CA MET A 771 -17.87 26.41 6.39
C MET A 771 -19.14 27.18 6.77
N ASP A 772 -19.91 27.66 5.81
CA ASP A 772 -21.20 28.32 6.06
C ASP A 772 -22.27 27.37 6.62
N GLU A 773 -22.13 26.06 6.38
CA GLU A 773 -23.09 25.03 6.78
C GLU A 773 -22.58 24.17 7.95
N MET A 774 -21.41 24.46 8.50
CA MET A 774 -20.77 23.65 9.52
C MET A 774 -21.35 23.93 10.91
N GLU A 775 -22.05 22.96 11.47
CA GLU A 775 -22.51 22.98 12.85
C GLU A 775 -21.51 22.25 13.75
N GLY A 776 -21.26 22.79 14.95
CA GLY A 776 -20.49 22.13 15.99
C GLY A 776 -21.40 21.62 17.09
N HIS A 777 -21.19 20.38 17.54
CA HIS A 777 -21.90 19.82 18.69
C HIS A 777 -20.94 19.76 19.87
N PHE A 778 -21.34 20.33 21.00
CA PHE A 778 -20.55 20.38 22.22
C PHE A 778 -21.30 19.72 23.36
N TYR A 779 -20.57 18.90 24.13
CA TYR A 779 -21.09 18.14 25.23
C TYR A 779 -20.16 18.21 26.44
N ALA A 780 -20.69 18.31 27.61
CA ALA A 780 -19.94 18.18 28.85
C ALA A 780 -20.04 16.74 29.36
N LEU A 781 -18.91 16.15 29.66
CA LEU A 781 -18.79 14.84 30.30
C LEU A 781 -18.78 15.04 31.82
N ASP A 782 -19.68 14.39 32.50
CA ASP A 782 -19.73 14.33 33.95
C ASP A 782 -18.72 13.28 34.48
N PRO A 783 -17.61 13.71 35.11
CA PRO A 783 -16.61 12.79 35.64
C PRO A 783 -17.11 11.98 36.85
N GLU A 784 -18.05 12.51 37.65
CA GLU A 784 -18.61 11.80 38.78
C GLU A 784 -19.53 10.67 38.31
N ALA A 785 -20.37 10.94 37.30
CA ALA A 785 -21.18 9.91 36.66
C ALA A 785 -20.33 8.82 35.99
N LEU A 786 -19.27 9.21 35.32
CA LEU A 786 -18.30 8.25 34.69
C LEU A 786 -17.60 7.42 35.78
N GLN A 787 -17.12 8.05 36.84
CA GLN A 787 -16.52 7.36 37.98
C GLN A 787 -17.49 6.34 38.60
N ALA A 788 -18.72 6.77 38.89
CA ALA A 788 -19.73 5.92 39.51
C ALA A 788 -20.01 4.66 38.64
N VAL A 789 -20.29 4.83 37.35
CA VAL A 789 -20.61 3.67 36.49
C VAL A 789 -19.41 2.78 36.27
N THR A 790 -18.21 3.34 36.13
CA THR A 790 -17.00 2.52 35.93
C THR A 790 -16.61 1.77 37.21
N GLU A 791 -16.81 2.33 38.38
CA GLU A 791 -16.66 1.61 39.67
C GLU A 791 -17.66 0.48 39.82
N GLU A 792 -18.92 0.71 39.44
CA GLU A 792 -19.96 -0.32 39.45
C GLU A 792 -19.61 -1.48 38.53
N LEU A 793 -19.22 -1.21 37.29
CA LEU A 793 -18.83 -2.24 36.32
C LEU A 793 -17.52 -2.94 36.72
N ARG A 794 -16.57 -2.21 37.25
CA ARG A 794 -15.29 -2.75 37.77
C ARG A 794 -15.46 -3.69 38.93
N ALA A 795 -16.44 -3.40 39.81
CA ALA A 795 -16.81 -4.30 40.92
C ALA A 795 -17.35 -5.67 40.45
N ARG A 796 -17.69 -5.79 39.14
CA ARG A 796 -18.19 -7.01 38.50
C ARG A 796 -17.12 -7.63 37.57
N GLU A 797 -15.83 -7.30 37.77
CA GLU A 797 -14.74 -7.92 37.04
C GLU A 797 -14.81 -9.46 37.15
N ALA A 798 -14.50 -10.16 36.07
CA ALA A 798 -14.47 -11.61 36.05
C ALA A 798 -13.41 -12.18 37.01
N ASP A 799 -13.75 -13.28 37.73
CA ASP A 799 -12.93 -13.81 38.82
C ASP A 799 -11.50 -14.18 38.36
N LYS A 800 -11.39 -14.76 37.18
CA LYS A 800 -10.13 -15.13 36.58
C LYS A 800 -10.21 -15.15 35.06
N TYR A 801 -9.32 -14.41 34.40
CA TYR A 801 -9.25 -14.44 32.93
C TYR A 801 -7.82 -14.26 32.42
N SER A 802 -7.59 -14.75 31.21
CA SER A 802 -6.37 -14.57 30.44
C SER A 802 -6.76 -14.29 29.00
N ILE A 803 -6.14 -13.29 28.42
CA ILE A 803 -6.30 -12.91 27.02
C ILE A 803 -4.92 -12.95 26.37
N GLU A 804 -4.77 -13.79 25.37
CA GLU A 804 -3.55 -13.97 24.60
C GLU A 804 -3.87 -13.95 23.10
N ASN A 805 -2.86 -13.73 22.27
CA ASN A 805 -3.04 -13.72 20.81
C ASN A 805 -3.68 -15.04 20.32
N GLY A 806 -4.94 -14.94 19.90
CA GLY A 806 -5.72 -16.07 19.41
C GLY A 806 -6.28 -17.03 20.47
N HIS A 807 -6.17 -16.71 21.75
CA HIS A 807 -6.74 -17.50 22.84
C HIS A 807 -7.25 -16.59 23.98
N VAL A 808 -8.47 -16.84 24.44
CA VAL A 808 -9.06 -16.20 25.62
C VAL A 808 -9.60 -17.30 26.53
N SER A 809 -9.33 -17.22 27.81
CA SER A 809 -9.93 -18.04 28.83
C SER A 809 -10.48 -17.18 29.95
N CYS A 810 -11.65 -17.53 30.46
CA CYS A 810 -12.28 -16.81 31.55
C CYS A 810 -13.05 -17.79 32.43
N VAL A 811 -12.95 -17.59 33.72
CA VAL A 811 -13.79 -18.30 34.72
C VAL A 811 -14.45 -17.23 35.55
N THR A 812 -15.79 -17.28 35.65
CA THR A 812 -16.56 -16.32 36.43
C THR A 812 -17.85 -16.94 36.96
N GLU A 813 -18.31 -16.47 38.10
CA GLU A 813 -19.63 -16.79 38.59
C GLU A 813 -20.69 -15.97 37.83
N GLY A 814 -21.83 -16.57 37.58
CA GLY A 814 -22.90 -15.93 36.82
C GLY A 814 -24.28 -16.44 37.19
N LYS A 815 -25.29 -15.75 36.69
CA LYS A 815 -26.70 -16.11 36.81
C LYS A 815 -27.35 -16.12 35.43
N GLU A 816 -28.45 -16.86 35.29
CA GLU A 816 -29.24 -16.80 34.07
C GLU A 816 -29.77 -15.36 33.85
N GLY A 817 -29.57 -14.84 32.62
CA GLY A 817 -29.88 -13.44 32.27
C GLY A 817 -28.70 -12.48 32.37
N GLN A 818 -27.58 -12.89 32.96
CA GLN A 818 -26.33 -12.13 32.94
C GLN A 818 -25.47 -12.50 31.72
N SER A 819 -24.62 -11.59 31.32
CA SER A 819 -23.63 -11.83 30.26
C SER A 819 -22.24 -11.38 30.68
N LEU A 820 -21.23 -12.06 30.15
CA LEU A 820 -19.83 -11.64 30.28
C LEU A 820 -19.44 -10.75 29.10
N TYR A 821 -19.08 -9.52 29.38
CA TYR A 821 -18.41 -8.64 28.44
C TYR A 821 -16.94 -9.04 28.29
N LEU A 822 -16.46 -9.04 27.07
CA LEU A 822 -15.04 -9.17 26.74
C LEU A 822 -14.65 -8.05 25.77
N ALA A 823 -13.62 -7.28 26.10
CA ALA A 823 -13.08 -6.23 25.22
C ALA A 823 -12.33 -6.81 24.01
N VAL A 824 -12.94 -7.77 23.33
CA VAL A 824 -12.42 -8.55 22.20
C VAL A 824 -13.40 -8.48 21.04
N PRO A 825 -12.97 -8.14 19.81
CA PRO A 825 -13.86 -8.10 18.65
C PRO A 825 -14.48 -9.48 18.34
N ARG A 826 -15.78 -9.47 18.02
CA ARG A 826 -16.44 -10.66 17.49
C ARG A 826 -16.01 -10.93 16.07
N ASN A 827 -15.16 -11.92 15.89
CA ASN A 827 -14.68 -12.34 14.57
C ASN A 827 -15.15 -13.78 14.28
N LYS A 828 -15.51 -14.06 13.01
CA LYS A 828 -15.99 -15.38 12.56
C LYS A 828 -14.98 -16.52 12.79
N GLY A 829 -13.72 -16.21 13.06
CA GLY A 829 -12.69 -17.18 13.37
C GLY A 829 -12.72 -17.71 14.81
N TRP A 830 -13.41 -17.04 15.72
CA TRP A 830 -13.51 -17.46 17.11
C TRP A 830 -14.44 -18.68 17.27
N VAL A 831 -13.91 -19.72 17.86
CA VAL A 831 -14.71 -20.82 18.40
C VAL A 831 -14.81 -20.61 19.89
N ILE A 832 -16.04 -20.34 20.36
CA ILE A 832 -16.32 -19.98 21.74
C ILE A 832 -17.01 -21.16 22.41
N THR A 833 -16.50 -21.55 23.58
CA THR A 833 -17.10 -22.59 24.40
C THR A 833 -17.41 -22.05 25.79
N ARG A 834 -18.54 -22.50 26.35
CA ARG A 834 -18.92 -22.29 27.73
C ARG A 834 -19.16 -23.67 28.37
N ASN A 835 -18.44 -23.95 29.45
CA ASN A 835 -18.51 -25.24 30.13
C ASN A 835 -18.28 -26.44 29.17
N GLY A 836 -17.35 -26.29 28.21
CA GLY A 836 -17.03 -27.29 27.20
C GLY A 836 -18.02 -27.42 26.04
N GLN A 837 -19.11 -26.67 26.02
CA GLN A 837 -20.10 -26.65 24.94
C GLN A 837 -19.87 -25.45 24.03
N VAL A 838 -19.85 -25.68 22.71
CA VAL A 838 -19.75 -24.58 21.73
C VAL A 838 -21.03 -23.74 21.78
N ILE A 839 -20.86 -22.46 21.90
CA ILE A 839 -21.95 -21.47 21.91
C ILE A 839 -21.75 -20.40 20.83
N GLU A 840 -22.81 -19.75 20.46
CA GLU A 840 -22.76 -18.52 19.69
C GLU A 840 -22.74 -17.32 20.65
N ALA A 841 -21.75 -16.44 20.51
CA ALA A 841 -21.65 -15.25 21.32
C ALA A 841 -22.58 -14.14 20.78
N GLU A 842 -23.12 -13.37 21.68
CA GLU A 842 -23.79 -12.10 21.43
C GLU A 842 -22.74 -10.97 21.28
N THR A 843 -23.20 -9.73 21.18
CA THR A 843 -22.32 -8.56 21.03
C THR A 843 -22.73 -7.43 21.96
N VAL A 844 -21.75 -6.59 22.28
CA VAL A 844 -21.91 -5.26 22.83
C VAL A 844 -21.46 -4.27 21.76
N GLY A 845 -22.31 -3.27 21.47
CA GLY A 845 -22.06 -2.29 20.41
C GLY A 845 -21.99 -2.91 19.00
N ASP A 846 -22.69 -4.04 18.79
CA ASP A 846 -22.66 -4.85 17.55
C ASP A 846 -21.28 -5.42 17.19
N TRP A 847 -20.28 -5.28 18.05
CA TRP A 847 -18.91 -5.65 17.71
C TRP A 847 -18.14 -6.42 18.78
N LEU A 848 -18.17 -6.00 20.04
CA LEU A 848 -17.42 -6.65 21.10
C LEU A 848 -18.13 -7.90 21.61
N VAL A 849 -17.37 -8.90 22.02
CA VAL A 849 -17.92 -10.21 22.44
C VAL A 849 -18.71 -10.08 23.73
N SER A 850 -19.91 -10.65 23.72
CA SER A 850 -20.76 -10.90 24.88
C SER A 850 -21.10 -12.38 24.97
N VAL A 851 -20.88 -12.98 26.14
CA VAL A 851 -21.16 -14.39 26.37
C VAL A 851 -22.26 -14.54 27.40
N PRO A 852 -23.47 -15.02 27.05
CA PRO A 852 -24.53 -15.31 28.00
C PRO A 852 -24.07 -16.32 29.06
N LEU A 853 -24.35 -16.03 30.34
CA LEU A 853 -23.96 -16.86 31.46
C LEU A 853 -25.09 -17.79 31.90
N THR A 854 -24.73 -18.80 32.66
CA THR A 854 -25.66 -19.70 33.36
C THR A 854 -25.42 -19.62 34.86
N ASP A 855 -26.37 -20.10 35.66
CA ASP A 855 -26.24 -20.13 37.12
C ASP A 855 -25.01 -20.89 37.58
N GLY A 856 -24.20 -20.26 38.43
CA GLY A 856 -22.97 -20.82 38.99
C GLY A 856 -21.72 -20.50 38.16
N THR A 857 -20.72 -21.33 38.28
CA THR A 857 -19.40 -21.16 37.64
C THR A 857 -19.47 -21.37 36.13
N ASN A 858 -19.03 -20.41 35.37
CA ASN A 858 -18.92 -20.45 33.91
C ASN A 858 -17.45 -20.48 33.51
N GLU A 859 -17.03 -21.57 32.84
CA GLU A 859 -15.73 -21.67 32.17
C GLU A 859 -15.87 -21.33 30.69
N ILE A 860 -15.35 -20.17 30.29
CA ILE A 860 -15.41 -19.69 28.91
C ILE A 860 -14.03 -19.86 28.29
N SER A 861 -13.97 -20.44 27.09
CA SER A 861 -12.76 -20.51 26.29
C SER A 861 -13.07 -20.08 24.87
N MET A 862 -12.22 -19.17 24.35
CA MET A 862 -12.27 -18.74 22.96
C MET A 862 -10.95 -19.10 22.29
N ARG A 863 -11.03 -19.76 21.15
CA ARG A 863 -9.87 -20.12 20.35
C ARG A 863 -10.05 -19.64 18.92
N TYR A 864 -9.12 -18.84 18.45
CA TYR A 864 -9.14 -18.35 17.07
C TYR A 864 -8.70 -19.47 16.12
N THR A 865 -9.55 -19.75 15.16
CA THR A 865 -9.27 -20.68 14.07
C THR A 865 -9.39 -19.90 12.77
N MET A 866 -8.37 -20.03 11.91
CA MET A 866 -8.45 -19.33 10.64
C MET A 866 -9.42 -20.07 9.71
N PRO A 867 -10.51 -19.40 9.32
CA PRO A 867 -11.43 -19.99 8.35
C PRO A 867 -10.67 -20.36 7.07
N VAL A 868 -11.01 -21.53 6.53
CA VAL A 868 -10.53 -22.05 5.25
C VAL A 868 -9.01 -22.18 5.03
N PHE A 869 -8.17 -21.90 6.00
CA PHE A 869 -6.71 -22.07 5.86
C PHE A 869 -6.34 -23.53 5.55
N ARG A 870 -6.97 -24.49 6.24
CA ARG A 870 -6.77 -25.92 5.96
C ARG A 870 -7.13 -26.27 4.51
N MET A 871 -8.22 -25.71 3.99
CA MET A 871 -8.60 -25.86 2.60
C MET A 871 -7.53 -25.27 1.66
N GLY A 872 -7.04 -24.09 1.97
CA GLY A 872 -5.94 -23.44 1.24
C GLY A 872 -4.69 -24.32 1.19
N CYS A 873 -4.29 -24.92 2.31
CA CYS A 873 -3.17 -25.86 2.37
C CYS A 873 -3.39 -27.09 1.47
N LEU A 874 -4.57 -27.71 1.54
CA LEU A 874 -4.91 -28.87 0.70
C LEU A 874 -4.89 -28.50 -0.78
N LEU A 875 -5.44 -27.37 -1.17
CA LEU A 875 -5.42 -26.89 -2.56
C LEU A 875 -4.00 -26.58 -3.05
N SER A 876 -3.15 -25.98 -2.20
CA SER A 876 -1.75 -25.73 -2.55
C SER A 876 -0.98 -27.04 -2.73
N LEU A 877 -1.17 -28.02 -1.86
CA LEU A 877 -0.58 -29.34 -2.01
C LEU A 877 -1.06 -30.04 -3.27
N ALA A 878 -2.38 -30.00 -3.55
CA ALA A 878 -2.94 -30.52 -4.79
C ALA A 878 -2.34 -29.83 -6.03
N GLY A 879 -2.17 -28.52 -5.99
CA GLY A 879 -1.51 -27.76 -7.05
C GLY A 879 -0.08 -28.21 -7.31
N LEU A 880 0.72 -28.44 -6.26
CA LEU A 880 2.09 -28.97 -6.39
C LEU A 880 2.10 -30.39 -6.96
N VAL A 881 1.23 -31.27 -6.51
CA VAL A 881 1.10 -32.64 -7.03
C VAL A 881 0.70 -32.61 -8.51
N LEU A 882 -0.30 -31.80 -8.88
CA LEU A 882 -0.73 -31.63 -10.27
C LEU A 882 0.39 -31.06 -11.15
N LEU A 883 1.19 -30.13 -10.64
CA LEU A 883 2.34 -29.58 -11.36
C LEU A 883 3.36 -30.67 -11.68
N LEU A 884 3.76 -31.45 -10.68
CA LEU A 884 4.73 -32.54 -10.84
C LEU A 884 4.20 -33.62 -11.80
N PHE A 885 2.97 -34.09 -11.57
CA PHE A 885 2.33 -35.11 -12.38
C PHE A 885 2.18 -34.68 -13.86
N SER A 886 1.64 -33.47 -14.10
CA SER A 886 1.49 -32.94 -15.45
C SER A 886 2.83 -32.75 -16.16
N SER A 887 3.87 -32.27 -15.41
CA SER A 887 5.20 -32.10 -15.96
C SER A 887 5.85 -33.41 -16.38
N VAL A 888 5.69 -34.47 -15.58
CA VAL A 888 6.18 -35.84 -15.90
C VAL A 888 5.46 -36.38 -17.11
N ILE A 889 4.14 -36.30 -17.17
CA ILE A 889 3.36 -36.76 -18.32
C ILE A 889 3.78 -36.06 -19.61
N LEU A 890 3.87 -34.74 -19.56
CA LEU A 890 4.30 -33.96 -20.73
C LEU A 890 5.71 -34.32 -21.15
N HIS A 891 6.63 -34.56 -20.21
CA HIS A 891 7.99 -35.00 -20.52
C HIS A 891 7.99 -36.37 -21.24
N ILE A 892 7.22 -37.34 -20.76
CA ILE A 892 7.07 -38.67 -21.40
C ILE A 892 6.51 -38.52 -22.81
N ILE A 893 5.47 -37.71 -22.99
CA ILE A 893 4.86 -37.47 -24.31
C ILE A 893 5.87 -36.86 -25.28
N HIS A 894 6.63 -35.87 -24.84
CA HIS A 894 7.67 -35.21 -25.66
C HIS A 894 8.78 -36.19 -26.04
N ARG A 895 9.23 -37.04 -25.10
CA ARG A 895 10.26 -38.03 -25.36
C ARG A 895 9.80 -39.08 -26.40
N LYS A 896 8.60 -39.64 -26.24
CA LYS A 896 8.03 -40.60 -27.19
C LYS A 896 7.85 -39.98 -28.58
N LYS A 897 7.53 -38.71 -28.67
CA LYS A 897 7.44 -38.01 -29.97
C LYS A 897 8.80 -37.80 -30.61
N ALA A 898 9.79 -37.41 -29.83
CA ALA A 898 11.18 -37.24 -30.31
C ALA A 898 11.77 -38.58 -30.80
N ASP A 899 11.51 -39.68 -30.09
CA ASP A 899 11.94 -41.03 -30.48
C ASP A 899 11.26 -41.47 -31.82
N LYS A 900 9.97 -41.12 -32.01
CA LYS A 900 9.23 -41.41 -33.23
C LYS A 900 9.60 -40.52 -34.43
N ASP A 901 10.04 -39.31 -34.20
CA ASP A 901 10.55 -38.39 -35.23
C ASP A 901 12.01 -38.74 -35.62
N ALA A 902 12.71 -39.54 -34.80
CA ALA A 902 14.07 -40.02 -35.04
C ALA A 902 14.13 -41.40 -35.79
N GLU A 903 13.05 -42.17 -35.68
CA GLU A 903 12.78 -43.36 -36.50
C GLU A 903 12.20 -42.97 -37.85
#